data_8c8786f5df8ec5ffcf94402ba46ca5d6
#
_entry.id   8c8786f5df8ec5ffcf94402ba46ca5d6
#
_cell.length_a   1.000
_cell.length_b   1.000
_cell.length_c   1.000
_cell.angle_alpha   90.00
_cell.angle_beta   90.00
_cell.angle_gamma   90.00
#
_symmetry.space_group_name_H-M   'P 1'
#
loop_
_entity.id
_entity.type
_entity.pdbx_description
1 polymer ?
#
loop_
_entity_poly.entity_id
_entity_poly.type
_entity_poly.pdbx_seq_one_letter_code
_entity_poly.pdbx_strand_id
1 'polypeptide(L)'
;MTRSLSTVLSVAAAFVAAATCISPASSRTIRLDDLRKLVGLSQPAISPDGKRAVVIVSRVNWSDDRNDRELDLVDVATHARRALTANRRGLSDPSWSPDGTKLAFIANEGTGEEAKPQIWIMPMDGGDARAVTKAPEGVEQFAWRPDGAALAYAATDALPKKQGPEKYRDAFVVGNTPITTRRPPRPVHLFVVPADGGTAKQLTSGAESVAAGEAQSTLSWSPDGKTIAFVLAPTPVLNDAERAHVMLADAATGKLTRVTSHAAYESDPRFSPDGKHLAYKHSAGDNQITLDEAWVTTPGGGDGTPVSHPYDRAVHDVSWLPDSSAIVFTAHDGTANALVRAPLAGALRQAQGDMPVRVQTGELNISSSLDGAIARDGAMIFVATSTKQPAELYYQPAGGAPVKLTDYNAALAGLDLAPSETIAFTSSTGAHGDGVLLLPPGFTAGRTYPLIVHIHGGPTSASLRSFDRQGQLFAARGWLVLEPNYRGSDNLGYAYQHAVQYDPEEGPGKDIMAAVDAVRARGIVDDKRIAVGGWSYGGIMTAWMISKYHIWRAALSGASVNDWYADYGTADDLGADKALFHGSPYVGNNAAEYRRASAITYAKDVTTPVLIVSDVGDNRDPFASSSMYYHALRDNGKDATFVAYPVDGHFPTDPVRTLDLFGRWIDWFASHLR
;
A
#
# COMPACT_ATOMS: atom_id res chain seq x y z
N MET A 1 9.76 29.84 96.68
CA MET A 1 9.46 30.79 95.61
C MET A 1 10.65 30.79 94.64
N THR A 2 10.62 29.95 93.68
CA THR A 2 11.61 29.96 92.59
C THR A 2 10.99 29.39 91.34
N ARG A 3 10.84 30.20 90.34
CA ARG A 3 10.34 29.84 89.00
C ARG A 3 11.52 29.32 88.15
N SER A 4 11.39 28.09 87.58
CA SER A 4 12.32 27.58 86.62
C SER A 4 11.89 28.00 85.19
N LEU A 5 12.79 28.58 84.41
CA LEU A 5 12.65 28.84 83.02
C LEU A 5 13.11 27.59 82.24
N SER A 6 12.24 27.05 81.41
CA SER A 6 12.56 26.00 80.45
C SER A 6 12.92 26.61 79.08
N THR A 7 14.14 26.39 78.64
CA THR A 7 14.65 26.82 77.36
C THR A 7 14.27 25.74 76.27
N VAL A 8 13.50 26.15 75.31
CA VAL A 8 13.18 25.28 74.12
C VAL A 8 14.25 25.56 73.06
N LEU A 9 15.05 24.56 72.79
CA LEU A 9 15.93 24.56 71.59
C LEU A 9 15.14 24.13 70.35
N SER A 10 14.98 25.02 69.37
CA SER A 10 14.45 24.73 68.07
C SER A 10 15.59 24.25 67.12
N VAL A 11 15.60 23.02 66.74
CA VAL A 11 16.49 22.47 65.68
C VAL A 11 15.82 22.71 64.34
N ALA A 12 16.33 23.61 63.52
CA ALA A 12 15.95 23.81 62.15
C ALA A 12 16.71 22.79 61.28
N ALA A 13 16.00 21.78 60.76
CA ALA A 13 16.51 20.87 59.77
C ALA A 13 16.44 21.51 58.36
N ALA A 14 17.58 21.87 57.81
CA ALA A 14 17.68 22.33 56.44
C ALA A 14 17.62 21.12 55.49
N PHE A 15 16.49 20.94 54.78
CA PHE A 15 16.41 20.03 53.64
C PHE A 15 17.12 20.67 52.44
N VAL A 16 18.32 20.18 52.09
CA VAL A 16 18.97 20.46 50.81
C VAL A 16 18.32 19.53 49.78
N ALA A 17 17.37 20.05 49.01
CA ALA A 17 16.86 19.37 47.81
C ALA A 17 17.96 19.37 46.75
N ALA A 18 18.66 18.24 46.60
CA ALA A 18 19.51 17.99 45.46
C ALA A 18 18.62 17.88 44.23
N ALA A 19 18.46 18.96 43.47
CA ALA A 19 17.93 18.89 42.11
C ALA A 19 18.94 18.12 41.25
N THR A 20 18.69 16.82 41.06
CA THR A 20 19.36 16.06 40.01
C THR A 20 18.89 16.64 38.68
N CYS A 21 19.70 17.49 38.06
CA CYS A 21 19.58 17.81 36.65
C CYS A 21 19.74 16.50 35.87
N ILE A 22 18.62 15.85 35.57
CA ILE A 22 18.59 14.83 34.55
C ILE A 22 18.84 15.59 33.25
N SER A 23 20.08 15.60 32.77
CA SER A 23 20.39 16.00 31.41
C SER A 23 19.51 15.14 30.50
N PRO A 24 18.76 15.73 29.56
CA PRO A 24 18.03 14.93 28.62
C PRO A 24 19.04 13.98 27.96
N ALA A 25 18.80 12.68 28.04
CA ALA A 25 19.62 11.70 27.36
C ALA A 25 19.73 12.18 25.90
N SER A 26 20.97 12.37 25.40
CA SER A 26 21.23 12.76 24.02
C SER A 26 20.50 11.76 23.14
N SER A 27 19.45 12.20 22.45
CA SER A 27 18.71 11.36 21.50
C SER A 27 19.68 10.96 20.39
N ARG A 28 19.82 9.67 20.16
CA ARG A 28 20.63 9.16 19.03
C ARG A 28 19.77 9.01 17.77
N THR A 29 20.39 9.04 16.61
CA THR A 29 19.73 8.77 15.35
C THR A 29 19.31 7.30 15.24
N ILE A 30 18.34 7.03 14.37
CA ILE A 30 17.87 5.67 14.03
C ILE A 30 18.99 4.85 13.38
N ARG A 31 19.02 3.55 13.67
CA ARG A 31 19.93 2.57 13.07
C ARG A 31 19.14 1.41 12.49
N LEU A 32 19.78 0.63 11.62
CA LEU A 32 19.16 -0.54 10.98
C LEU A 32 18.57 -1.51 12.02
N ASP A 33 19.28 -1.76 13.14
CA ASP A 33 18.78 -2.61 14.22
C ASP A 33 17.54 -2.07 14.95
N ASP A 34 17.23 -0.77 14.88
CA ASP A 34 16.03 -0.22 15.49
C ASP A 34 14.77 -0.65 14.74
N LEU A 35 14.89 -0.95 13.44
CA LEU A 35 13.78 -1.52 12.65
C LEU A 35 13.31 -2.86 13.21
N ARG A 36 14.15 -3.56 13.96
CA ARG A 36 13.78 -4.80 14.65
C ARG A 36 12.71 -4.60 15.74
N LYS A 37 12.53 -3.37 16.20
CA LYS A 37 11.55 -2.99 17.24
C LYS A 37 10.26 -2.42 16.64
N LEU A 38 10.25 -2.22 15.33
CA LEU A 38 9.09 -1.65 14.66
C LEU A 38 7.93 -2.64 14.71
N VAL A 39 6.78 -2.13 15.14
CA VAL A 39 5.51 -2.87 15.16
C VAL A 39 4.66 -2.40 14.00
N GLY A 40 4.27 -3.32 13.12
CA GLY A 40 3.34 -3.04 12.05
C GLY A 40 1.90 -3.06 12.55
N LEU A 41 1.09 -2.13 12.06
CA LEU A 41 -0.35 -2.08 12.29
C LEU A 41 -1.08 -2.09 10.96
N SER A 42 -2.17 -2.87 10.86
CA SER A 42 -2.95 -2.95 9.64
C SER A 42 -4.41 -3.34 9.92
N GLN A 43 -5.27 -3.12 8.93
CA GLN A 43 -6.67 -3.55 8.89
C GLN A 43 -7.43 -3.25 10.19
N PRO A 44 -7.51 -1.99 10.64
CA PRO A 44 -8.30 -1.63 11.80
C PRO A 44 -9.79 -1.73 11.47
N ALA A 45 -10.59 -2.19 12.44
CA ALA A 45 -12.04 -2.19 12.31
C ALA A 45 -12.69 -1.72 13.61
N ILE A 46 -13.70 -0.83 13.50
CA ILE A 46 -14.42 -0.29 14.66
C ILE A 46 -15.74 -1.02 14.85
N SER A 47 -16.11 -1.28 16.12
CA SER A 47 -17.41 -1.87 16.44
C SER A 47 -18.54 -0.93 16.02
N PRO A 48 -19.72 -1.45 15.63
CA PRO A 48 -20.84 -0.63 15.18
C PRO A 48 -21.28 0.46 16.16
N ASP A 49 -21.05 0.28 17.45
CA ASP A 49 -21.34 1.26 18.51
C ASP A 49 -20.24 2.28 18.75
N GLY A 50 -19.13 2.20 18.00
CA GLY A 50 -18.00 3.14 18.09
C GLY A 50 -17.11 3.00 19.33
N LYS A 51 -17.36 2.00 20.20
CA LYS A 51 -16.69 1.91 21.51
C LYS A 51 -15.44 1.04 21.52
N ARG A 52 -15.32 0.12 20.60
CA ARG A 52 -14.22 -0.84 20.53
C ARG A 52 -13.64 -0.85 19.12
N ALA A 53 -12.34 -0.94 19.04
CA ALA A 53 -11.65 -1.16 17.77
C ALA A 53 -10.83 -2.44 17.85
N VAL A 54 -10.65 -3.11 16.73
CA VAL A 54 -9.65 -4.17 16.58
C VAL A 54 -8.62 -3.70 15.55
N VAL A 55 -7.39 -4.19 15.69
CA VAL A 55 -6.31 -3.93 14.75
C VAL A 55 -5.40 -5.15 14.68
N ILE A 56 -4.88 -5.46 13.49
CA ILE A 56 -3.84 -6.46 13.34
C ILE A 56 -2.50 -5.83 13.73
N VAL A 57 -1.86 -6.44 14.71
CA VAL A 57 -0.53 -6.08 15.20
C VAL A 57 0.48 -7.10 14.67
N SER A 58 1.49 -6.63 13.97
CA SER A 58 2.53 -7.46 13.37
C SER A 58 3.89 -7.21 14.04
N ARG A 59 4.50 -8.27 14.55
CA ARG A 59 5.83 -8.24 15.17
C ARG A 59 6.75 -9.22 14.48
N VAL A 60 8.00 -8.82 14.31
CA VAL A 60 9.01 -9.67 13.68
C VAL A 60 9.44 -10.79 14.64
N ASN A 61 9.33 -12.01 14.19
CA ASN A 61 9.91 -13.20 14.80
C ASN A 61 11.26 -13.51 14.10
N TRP A 62 12.33 -13.06 14.71
CA TRP A 62 13.67 -13.15 14.13
C TRP A 62 14.23 -14.59 14.09
N SER A 63 13.75 -15.47 14.95
CA SER A 63 14.18 -16.89 14.96
C SER A 63 13.57 -17.67 13.81
N ASP A 64 12.37 -17.32 13.38
CA ASP A 64 11.62 -18.02 12.34
C ASP A 64 11.56 -17.21 11.03
N ASP A 65 12.23 -16.07 10.97
CA ASP A 65 12.30 -15.17 9.81
C ASP A 65 10.92 -14.85 9.23
N ARG A 66 10.00 -14.43 10.08
CA ARG A 66 8.63 -14.11 9.68
C ARG A 66 8.02 -13.00 10.52
N ASN A 67 6.89 -12.49 10.07
CA ASN A 67 6.04 -11.61 10.85
C ASN A 67 4.95 -12.42 11.56
N ASP A 68 4.95 -12.42 12.89
CA ASP A 68 3.86 -12.95 13.71
C ASP A 68 2.76 -11.90 13.84
N ARG A 69 1.52 -12.30 13.59
CA ARG A 69 0.35 -11.41 13.60
C ARG A 69 -0.60 -11.81 14.72
N GLU A 70 -1.15 -10.83 15.40
CA GLU A 70 -2.20 -10.98 16.42
C GLU A 70 -3.29 -9.92 16.22
N LEU A 71 -4.50 -10.23 16.66
CA LEU A 71 -5.58 -9.25 16.77
C LEU A 71 -5.57 -8.65 18.17
N ASP A 72 -5.45 -7.33 18.25
CA ASP A 72 -5.64 -6.57 19.47
C ASP A 72 -7.00 -5.88 19.48
N LEU A 73 -7.68 -5.96 20.60
CA LEU A 73 -8.87 -5.15 20.92
C LEU A 73 -8.43 -3.92 21.68
N VAL A 74 -8.91 -2.77 21.26
CA VAL A 74 -8.66 -1.46 21.87
C VAL A 74 -9.99 -0.85 22.29
N ASP A 75 -10.12 -0.48 23.54
CA ASP A 75 -11.26 0.32 24.04
C ASP A 75 -11.03 1.78 23.68
N VAL A 76 -11.96 2.39 22.97
CA VAL A 76 -11.83 3.74 22.41
C VAL A 76 -11.77 4.82 23.50
N ALA A 77 -12.49 4.64 24.62
CA ALA A 77 -12.59 5.63 25.68
C ALA A 77 -11.41 5.56 26.66
N THR A 78 -10.96 4.36 27.00
CA THR A 78 -9.92 4.14 28.02
C THR A 78 -8.53 3.89 27.43
N HIS A 79 -8.45 3.61 26.13
CA HIS A 79 -7.25 3.18 25.41
C HIS A 79 -6.68 1.83 25.92
N ALA A 80 -7.46 1.10 26.72
CA ALA A 80 -7.06 -0.21 27.21
C ALA A 80 -6.95 -1.20 26.05
N ARG A 81 -5.88 -1.99 26.02
CA ARG A 81 -5.58 -2.97 24.97
C ARG A 81 -5.61 -4.39 25.51
N ARG A 82 -6.09 -5.32 24.68
CA ARG A 82 -6.08 -6.75 24.98
C ARG A 82 -5.91 -7.56 23.71
N ALA A 83 -4.92 -8.44 23.67
CA ALA A 83 -4.79 -9.41 22.59
C ALA A 83 -5.98 -10.36 22.58
N LEU A 84 -6.58 -10.54 21.40
CA LEU A 84 -7.69 -11.48 21.17
C LEU A 84 -7.19 -12.81 20.65
N THR A 85 -6.09 -12.81 19.91
CA THR A 85 -5.53 -14.03 19.31
C THR A 85 -4.04 -14.10 19.59
N ALA A 86 -3.49 -15.32 19.55
CA ALA A 86 -2.05 -15.56 19.63
C ALA A 86 -1.67 -16.66 18.63
N ASN A 87 -0.49 -16.49 17.99
CA ASN A 87 0.14 -17.49 17.12
C ASN A 87 -0.74 -17.99 15.94
N ARG A 88 -1.66 -17.14 15.43
CA ARG A 88 -2.45 -17.48 14.26
C ARG A 88 -1.73 -17.04 12.98
N ARG A 89 -1.51 -18.00 12.07
CA ARG A 89 -0.94 -17.72 10.74
C ARG A 89 -2.05 -17.29 9.77
N GLY A 90 -1.68 -16.51 8.76
CA GLY A 90 -2.61 -16.04 7.72
C GLY A 90 -3.73 -15.14 8.27
N LEU A 91 -3.47 -14.44 9.39
CA LEU A 91 -4.47 -13.57 10.01
C LEU A 91 -4.71 -12.32 9.17
N SER A 92 -5.96 -12.12 8.74
CA SER A 92 -6.39 -10.97 7.94
C SER A 92 -7.89 -10.67 8.11
N ASP A 93 -8.33 -9.54 7.59
CA ASP A 93 -9.70 -9.13 7.37
C ASP A 93 -10.61 -9.19 8.61
N PRO A 94 -10.23 -8.58 9.74
CA PRO A 94 -11.10 -8.54 10.90
C PRO A 94 -12.35 -7.71 10.62
N SER A 95 -13.53 -8.28 10.84
CA SER A 95 -14.81 -7.63 10.57
C SER A 95 -15.83 -7.90 11.68
N TRP A 96 -16.39 -6.84 12.25
CA TRP A 96 -17.44 -6.96 13.25
C TRP A 96 -18.76 -7.44 12.63
N SER A 97 -19.48 -8.30 13.36
CA SER A 97 -20.86 -8.56 12.99
C SER A 97 -21.72 -7.29 13.09
N PRO A 98 -22.79 -7.16 12.29
CA PRO A 98 -23.62 -5.95 12.28
C PRO A 98 -24.20 -5.55 13.64
N ASP A 99 -24.37 -6.51 14.57
CA ASP A 99 -24.83 -6.26 15.93
C ASP A 99 -23.69 -5.99 16.93
N GLY A 100 -22.42 -6.14 16.49
CA GLY A 100 -21.24 -5.94 17.33
C GLY A 100 -20.98 -7.03 18.36
N THR A 101 -21.70 -8.17 18.31
CA THR A 101 -21.56 -9.26 19.28
C THR A 101 -20.50 -10.28 18.89
N LYS A 102 -20.11 -10.32 17.61
CA LYS A 102 -19.13 -11.26 17.06
C LYS A 102 -18.06 -10.52 16.24
N LEU A 103 -16.90 -11.15 16.13
CA LEU A 103 -15.82 -10.72 15.25
C LEU A 103 -15.48 -11.86 14.29
N ALA A 104 -15.56 -11.65 12.99
CA ALA A 104 -15.05 -12.58 11.99
C ALA A 104 -13.66 -12.14 11.51
N PHE A 105 -12.83 -13.09 11.13
CA PHE A 105 -11.52 -12.88 10.53
C PHE A 105 -11.08 -14.08 9.71
N ILE A 106 -10.15 -13.90 8.81
CA ILE A 106 -9.49 -15.00 8.11
C ILE A 106 -8.27 -15.42 8.91
N ALA A 107 -8.04 -16.72 9.03
CA ALA A 107 -6.81 -17.30 9.56
C ALA A 107 -6.67 -18.74 9.07
N ASN A 108 -5.44 -19.26 9.03
CA ASN A 108 -5.18 -20.62 8.62
C ASN A 108 -5.79 -21.64 9.59
N GLU A 109 -6.43 -22.67 9.05
CA GLU A 109 -6.82 -23.87 9.77
C GLU A 109 -5.76 -24.94 9.56
N GLY A 110 -5.28 -25.55 10.65
CA GLY A 110 -4.21 -26.54 10.61
C GLY A 110 -2.80 -25.92 10.70
N THR A 111 -1.81 -26.75 10.46
CA THR A 111 -0.38 -26.40 10.53
C THR A 111 0.37 -26.89 9.29
N GLY A 112 1.52 -26.25 9.00
CA GLY A 112 2.35 -26.62 7.86
C GLY A 112 1.86 -26.07 6.52
N GLU A 113 2.36 -26.65 5.41
CA GLU A 113 2.08 -26.21 4.05
C GLU A 113 0.65 -26.51 3.57
N GLU A 114 -0.03 -27.46 4.22
CA GLU A 114 -1.42 -27.79 3.90
C GLU A 114 -2.45 -26.88 4.59
N ALA A 115 -2.00 -26.03 5.51
CA ALA A 115 -2.88 -25.08 6.19
C ALA A 115 -3.50 -24.09 5.20
N LYS A 116 -4.81 -23.95 5.23
CA LYS A 116 -5.57 -23.07 4.33
C LYS A 116 -6.30 -21.98 5.11
N PRO A 117 -6.34 -20.74 4.60
CA PRO A 117 -7.10 -19.67 5.23
C PRO A 117 -8.61 -20.00 5.24
N GLN A 118 -9.22 -19.86 6.40
CA GLN A 118 -10.65 -20.08 6.61
C GLN A 118 -11.24 -18.88 7.36
N ILE A 119 -12.56 -18.70 7.28
CA ILE A 119 -13.26 -17.71 8.09
C ILE A 119 -13.46 -18.27 9.51
N TRP A 120 -12.99 -17.51 10.48
CA TRP A 120 -13.19 -17.77 11.90
C TRP A 120 -14.15 -16.76 12.50
N ILE A 121 -15.02 -17.17 13.39
CA ILE A 121 -15.92 -16.29 14.14
C ILE A 121 -15.63 -16.44 15.63
N MET A 122 -15.41 -15.31 16.31
CA MET A 122 -15.17 -15.18 17.75
C MET A 122 -16.33 -14.44 18.41
N PRO A 123 -16.99 -15.00 19.42
CA PRO A 123 -17.93 -14.26 20.27
C PRO A 123 -17.18 -13.20 21.09
N MET A 124 -17.72 -11.99 21.20
CA MET A 124 -17.04 -10.87 21.88
C MET A 124 -17.42 -10.73 23.36
N ASP A 125 -18.34 -11.54 23.83
CA ASP A 125 -18.73 -11.70 25.24
C ASP A 125 -17.97 -12.84 25.95
N GLY A 126 -17.17 -13.62 25.22
CA GLY A 126 -16.33 -14.71 25.69
C GLY A 126 -16.53 -15.99 24.89
N GLY A 127 -15.55 -16.88 24.97
CA GLY A 127 -15.52 -18.14 24.23
C GLY A 127 -14.43 -18.16 23.14
N ASP A 128 -14.21 -19.35 22.56
CA ASP A 128 -13.19 -19.56 21.54
C ASP A 128 -13.71 -19.22 20.14
N ALA A 129 -12.79 -18.76 19.29
CA ALA A 129 -13.07 -18.63 17.88
C ALA A 129 -13.22 -20.00 17.23
N ARG A 130 -14.18 -20.13 16.29
CA ARG A 130 -14.41 -21.35 15.52
C ARG A 130 -14.37 -21.08 14.03
N ALA A 131 -13.81 -22.00 13.24
CA ALA A 131 -13.88 -21.94 11.78
C ALA A 131 -15.33 -22.25 11.33
N VAL A 132 -15.84 -21.43 10.38
CA VAL A 132 -17.19 -21.60 9.82
C VAL A 132 -17.15 -22.03 8.35
N THR A 133 -15.98 -22.01 7.73
CA THR A 133 -15.76 -22.50 6.37
C THR A 133 -14.80 -23.68 6.35
N LYS A 134 -14.84 -24.44 5.25
CA LYS A 134 -13.89 -25.52 4.91
C LYS A 134 -13.57 -25.44 3.41
N ALA A 135 -13.19 -24.26 2.93
CA ALA A 135 -12.79 -24.03 1.55
C ALA A 135 -11.52 -24.82 1.25
N PRO A 136 -11.51 -25.74 0.28
CA PRO A 136 -10.38 -26.64 0.03
C PRO A 136 -9.06 -25.95 -0.30
N GLU A 137 -9.14 -24.80 -0.97
CA GLU A 137 -7.98 -23.98 -1.33
C GLU A 137 -7.85 -22.71 -0.47
N GLY A 138 -8.77 -22.54 0.48
CA GLY A 138 -8.83 -21.38 1.36
C GLY A 138 -9.85 -20.34 0.90
N VAL A 139 -10.09 -19.38 1.80
CA VAL A 139 -10.94 -18.21 1.57
C VAL A 139 -10.06 -17.02 1.28
N GLU A 140 -10.42 -16.22 0.27
CA GLU A 140 -9.68 -15.02 -0.13
C GLU A 140 -10.24 -13.75 0.50
N GLN A 141 -11.57 -13.65 0.61
CA GLN A 141 -12.28 -12.52 1.20
C GLN A 141 -13.68 -12.91 1.66
N PHE A 142 -14.30 -12.10 2.50
CA PHE A 142 -15.66 -12.33 2.95
C PHE A 142 -16.39 -11.03 3.33
N ALA A 143 -17.73 -11.10 3.45
CA ALA A 143 -18.57 -10.03 3.95
C ALA A 143 -19.75 -10.56 4.76
N TRP A 144 -20.05 -9.91 5.90
CA TRP A 144 -21.24 -10.20 6.69
C TRP A 144 -22.52 -9.82 5.97
N ARG A 145 -23.53 -10.72 5.99
CA ARG A 145 -24.90 -10.33 5.66
C ARG A 145 -25.43 -9.36 6.73
N PRO A 146 -26.20 -8.32 6.37
CA PRO A 146 -26.61 -7.25 7.31
C PRO A 146 -27.36 -7.72 8.56
N ASP A 147 -28.01 -8.88 8.52
CA ASP A 147 -28.67 -9.50 9.69
C ASP A 147 -27.72 -10.33 10.59
N GLY A 148 -26.46 -10.46 10.20
CA GLY A 148 -25.46 -11.27 10.93
C GLY A 148 -25.66 -12.78 10.83
N ALA A 149 -26.63 -13.27 10.06
CA ALA A 149 -26.96 -14.70 10.01
C ALA A 149 -26.14 -15.49 8.98
N ALA A 150 -25.43 -14.84 8.07
CA ALA A 150 -24.60 -15.48 7.05
C ALA A 150 -23.41 -14.62 6.64
N LEU A 151 -22.48 -15.23 5.90
CA LEU A 151 -21.37 -14.55 5.24
C LEU A 151 -21.37 -14.93 3.75
N ALA A 152 -21.10 -13.94 2.89
CA ALA A 152 -20.62 -14.21 1.55
C ALA A 152 -19.09 -14.35 1.59
N TYR A 153 -18.53 -15.19 0.74
CA TYR A 153 -17.07 -15.31 0.62
C TYR A 153 -16.65 -15.72 -0.78
N ALA A 154 -15.42 -15.38 -1.13
CA ALA A 154 -14.77 -15.80 -2.36
C ALA A 154 -13.72 -16.87 -2.06
N ALA A 155 -13.69 -17.91 -2.89
CA ALA A 155 -12.74 -19.00 -2.76
C ALA A 155 -12.49 -19.69 -4.11
N THR A 156 -11.27 -20.19 -4.28
CA THR A 156 -10.89 -20.98 -5.44
C THR A 156 -11.44 -22.42 -5.31
N ASP A 157 -11.94 -22.99 -6.41
CA ASP A 157 -12.44 -24.38 -6.45
C ASP A 157 -11.31 -25.39 -6.20
N ALA A 158 -11.69 -26.53 -5.59
CA ALA A 158 -10.76 -27.63 -5.41
C ALA A 158 -10.29 -28.21 -6.74
N LEU A 159 -9.01 -28.54 -6.83
CA LEU A 159 -8.50 -29.29 -7.97
C LEU A 159 -8.98 -30.75 -7.90
N PRO A 160 -9.42 -31.34 -9.02
CA PRO A 160 -9.66 -32.77 -9.10
C PRO A 160 -8.39 -33.55 -8.73
N LYS A 161 -8.49 -34.47 -7.78
CA LYS A 161 -7.35 -35.33 -7.40
C LYS A 161 -7.08 -36.33 -8.52
N LYS A 162 -6.08 -36.07 -9.35
CA LYS A 162 -5.59 -37.02 -10.36
C LYS A 162 -4.84 -38.17 -9.71
N GLN A 163 -5.03 -39.40 -10.22
CA GLN A 163 -4.35 -40.60 -9.70
C GLN A 163 -3.58 -41.33 -10.80
N GLY A 164 -2.63 -42.15 -10.39
CA GLY A 164 -1.82 -42.94 -11.32
C GLY A 164 -1.12 -42.08 -12.40
N PRO A 165 -1.07 -42.53 -13.65
CA PRO A 165 -0.47 -41.77 -14.75
C PRO A 165 -1.12 -40.43 -15.04
N GLU A 166 -2.40 -40.24 -14.69
CA GLU A 166 -3.14 -38.99 -14.93
C GLU A 166 -2.55 -37.81 -14.15
N LYS A 167 -1.86 -38.04 -13.05
CA LYS A 167 -1.19 -36.98 -12.29
C LYS A 167 -0.09 -36.27 -13.08
N TYR A 168 0.45 -36.90 -14.11
CA TYR A 168 1.51 -36.36 -14.98
C TYR A 168 0.94 -35.74 -16.29
N ARG A 169 -0.38 -35.77 -16.48
CA ARG A 169 -1.06 -35.06 -17.56
C ARG A 169 -1.47 -33.68 -17.04
N ASP A 170 -0.47 -32.84 -16.81
CA ASP A 170 -0.56 -31.54 -16.14
C ASP A 170 -0.16 -30.36 -17.04
N ALA A 171 0.12 -30.63 -18.32
CA ALA A 171 0.36 -29.58 -19.30
C ALA A 171 -0.89 -28.67 -19.43
N PHE A 172 -0.68 -27.38 -19.53
CA PHE A 172 -1.73 -26.38 -19.65
C PHE A 172 -1.39 -25.29 -20.67
N VAL A 173 -2.40 -24.54 -21.08
CA VAL A 173 -2.23 -23.37 -21.97
C VAL A 173 -1.78 -22.19 -21.12
N VAL A 174 -0.61 -21.63 -21.43
CA VAL A 174 -0.02 -20.50 -20.68
C VAL A 174 -0.81 -19.21 -20.93
N GLY A 175 -1.20 -18.91 -22.20
CA GLY A 175 -1.93 -17.67 -22.51
C GLY A 175 -1.13 -16.42 -22.13
N ASN A 176 -1.80 -15.49 -21.44
CA ASN A 176 -1.22 -14.24 -20.91
C ASN A 176 -0.78 -14.35 -19.44
N THR A 177 -0.42 -15.55 -18.98
CA THR A 177 0.10 -15.73 -17.62
C THR A 177 1.61 -15.44 -17.57
N PRO A 178 2.18 -15.14 -16.39
CA PRO A 178 3.63 -14.97 -16.24
C PRO A 178 4.43 -16.20 -16.71
N ILE A 179 5.63 -15.99 -17.26
CA ILE A 179 6.50 -17.07 -17.76
C ILE A 179 6.90 -18.10 -16.69
N THR A 180 6.87 -17.71 -15.43
CA THR A 180 7.19 -18.57 -14.28
C THR A 180 5.98 -19.37 -13.79
N THR A 181 4.80 -19.19 -14.39
CA THR A 181 3.58 -19.91 -14.01
C THR A 181 3.78 -21.41 -14.12
N ARG A 182 3.60 -22.12 -13.02
CA ARG A 182 3.75 -23.59 -12.93
C ARG A 182 2.43 -24.34 -12.89
N ARG A 183 1.32 -23.62 -12.82
CA ARG A 183 -0.04 -24.17 -12.75
C ARG A 183 -0.98 -23.22 -13.50
N PRO A 184 -2.04 -23.72 -14.13
CA PRO A 184 -3.04 -22.84 -14.72
C PRO A 184 -3.68 -21.97 -13.63
N PRO A 185 -3.92 -20.68 -13.86
CA PRO A 185 -4.77 -19.88 -13.00
C PRO A 185 -6.14 -20.53 -12.83
N ARG A 186 -6.73 -20.41 -11.65
CA ARG A 186 -8.00 -21.03 -11.33
C ARG A 186 -9.04 -19.99 -10.97
N PRO A 187 -10.29 -20.18 -11.44
CA PRO A 187 -11.37 -19.27 -11.10
C PRO A 187 -11.62 -19.21 -9.58
N VAL A 188 -11.89 -18.02 -9.11
CA VAL A 188 -12.40 -17.73 -7.77
C VAL A 188 -13.91 -17.60 -7.88
N HIS A 189 -14.65 -18.28 -7.03
CA HIS A 189 -16.10 -18.27 -7.06
C HIS A 189 -16.71 -17.70 -5.78
N LEU A 190 -17.93 -17.17 -5.92
CA LEU A 190 -18.72 -16.60 -4.85
C LEU A 190 -19.55 -17.67 -4.15
N PHE A 191 -19.52 -17.69 -2.83
CA PHE A 191 -20.26 -18.59 -1.96
C PHE A 191 -20.99 -17.83 -0.86
N VAL A 192 -22.01 -18.48 -0.27
CA VAL A 192 -22.68 -18.01 0.94
C VAL A 192 -22.71 -19.16 1.96
N VAL A 193 -22.35 -18.87 3.22
CA VAL A 193 -22.35 -19.81 4.34
C VAL A 193 -23.11 -19.24 5.54
N PRO A 194 -23.90 -20.05 6.29
CA PRO A 194 -24.48 -19.60 7.56
C PRO A 194 -23.40 -19.19 8.56
N ALA A 195 -23.62 -18.13 9.33
CA ALA A 195 -22.67 -17.68 10.36
C ALA A 195 -22.43 -18.74 11.46
N ASP A 196 -23.35 -19.66 11.63
CA ASP A 196 -23.19 -20.78 12.55
C ASP A 196 -22.48 -22.00 11.94
N GLY A 197 -21.98 -21.85 10.69
CA GLY A 197 -21.34 -22.92 9.92
C GLY A 197 -22.38 -23.80 9.21
N GLY A 198 -21.90 -24.79 8.48
CA GLY A 198 -22.73 -25.69 7.70
C GLY A 198 -22.32 -25.76 6.24
N THR A 199 -23.22 -26.21 5.38
CA THR A 199 -22.96 -26.35 3.95
C THR A 199 -22.99 -24.98 3.26
N ALA A 200 -21.89 -24.59 2.66
CA ALA A 200 -21.84 -23.39 1.83
C ALA A 200 -22.60 -23.60 0.50
N LYS A 201 -23.28 -22.56 0.06
CA LYS A 201 -23.94 -22.51 -1.24
C LYS A 201 -23.06 -21.75 -2.22
N GLN A 202 -22.66 -22.37 -3.31
CA GLN A 202 -21.97 -21.73 -4.42
C GLN A 202 -22.96 -20.90 -5.27
N LEU A 203 -22.61 -19.67 -5.61
CA LEU A 203 -23.44 -18.76 -6.40
C LEU A 203 -22.91 -18.56 -7.83
N THR A 204 -21.58 -18.64 -8.02
CA THR A 204 -20.94 -18.53 -9.36
C THR A 204 -20.16 -19.79 -9.68
N SER A 205 -19.99 -20.08 -10.97
CA SER A 205 -19.26 -21.26 -11.44
C SER A 205 -18.77 -21.01 -12.87
N GLY A 206 -17.89 -21.87 -13.37
CA GLY A 206 -17.39 -21.79 -14.74
C GLY A 206 -16.01 -21.20 -14.86
N ALA A 207 -15.71 -20.50 -15.96
CA ALA A 207 -14.38 -19.95 -16.25
C ALA A 207 -14.21 -18.52 -15.76
N GLU A 208 -15.31 -17.81 -15.51
CA GLU A 208 -15.29 -16.45 -14.97
C GLU A 208 -14.85 -16.46 -13.50
N SER A 209 -14.14 -15.43 -13.10
CA SER A 209 -13.52 -15.35 -11.78
C SER A 209 -13.98 -14.10 -11.01
N VAL A 210 -14.38 -14.25 -9.77
CA VAL A 210 -14.43 -13.10 -8.85
C VAL A 210 -13.03 -12.48 -8.87
N ALA A 211 -12.94 -11.20 -9.20
CA ALA A 211 -11.65 -10.54 -9.35
C ALA A 211 -10.88 -10.57 -8.03
N ALA A 212 -9.61 -10.92 -8.12
CA ALA A 212 -8.66 -10.99 -7.02
C ALA A 212 -7.33 -10.34 -7.45
N GLY A 213 -6.44 -10.09 -6.51
CA GLY A 213 -5.17 -9.42 -6.80
C GLY A 213 -5.35 -7.92 -7.03
N GLU A 214 -4.76 -7.36 -8.06
CA GLU A 214 -4.78 -5.91 -8.33
C GLU A 214 -6.17 -5.38 -8.70
N ALA A 215 -6.98 -6.17 -9.40
CA ALA A 215 -8.40 -5.86 -9.61
C ALA A 215 -9.21 -6.29 -8.38
N GLN A 216 -9.03 -5.61 -7.27
CA GLN A 216 -9.68 -5.95 -6.02
C GLN A 216 -11.20 -5.86 -6.14
N SER A 217 -11.86 -6.91 -5.71
CA SER A 217 -13.29 -6.91 -5.53
C SER A 217 -13.59 -6.99 -4.05
N THR A 218 -14.28 -6.00 -3.52
CA THR A 218 -14.93 -6.17 -2.23
C THR A 218 -16.26 -6.85 -2.42
N LEU A 219 -16.66 -7.70 -1.48
CA LEU A 219 -18.00 -8.26 -1.45
C LEU A 219 -18.90 -7.33 -0.63
N SER A 220 -19.97 -6.83 -1.22
CA SER A 220 -20.89 -5.92 -0.54
C SER A 220 -22.33 -6.42 -0.62
N TRP A 221 -22.95 -6.65 0.55
CA TRP A 221 -24.35 -7.02 0.62
C TRP A 221 -25.26 -5.80 0.49
N SER A 222 -26.39 -5.96 -0.22
CA SER A 222 -27.49 -5.01 -0.11
C SER A 222 -28.05 -4.99 1.32
N PRO A 223 -28.54 -3.86 1.85
CA PRO A 223 -29.03 -3.75 3.23
C PRO A 223 -30.17 -4.72 3.57
N ASP A 224 -30.94 -5.16 2.57
CA ASP A 224 -32.01 -6.16 2.74
C ASP A 224 -31.50 -7.61 2.75
N GLY A 225 -30.18 -7.79 2.56
CA GLY A 225 -29.52 -9.11 2.59
C GLY A 225 -29.85 -10.05 1.44
N LYS A 226 -30.38 -9.53 0.32
CA LYS A 226 -30.79 -10.38 -0.81
C LYS A 226 -29.81 -10.41 -1.96
N THR A 227 -28.97 -9.39 -2.08
CA THR A 227 -28.08 -9.20 -3.23
C THR A 227 -26.65 -8.95 -2.77
N ILE A 228 -25.68 -9.46 -3.52
CA ILE A 228 -24.25 -9.26 -3.28
C ILE A 228 -23.68 -8.55 -4.49
N ALA A 229 -23.05 -7.38 -4.28
CA ALA A 229 -22.24 -6.70 -5.29
C ALA A 229 -20.80 -7.21 -5.22
N PHE A 230 -20.19 -7.43 -6.37
CA PHE A 230 -18.81 -7.91 -6.51
C PHE A 230 -18.32 -7.60 -7.92
N VAL A 231 -17.03 -7.87 -8.19
CA VAL A 231 -16.45 -7.71 -9.53
C VAL A 231 -16.18 -9.09 -10.13
N LEU A 232 -16.56 -9.28 -11.39
CA LEU A 232 -16.37 -10.53 -12.12
C LEU A 232 -15.50 -10.28 -13.36
N ALA A 233 -14.34 -10.95 -13.41
CA ALA A 233 -13.44 -10.98 -14.54
C ALA A 233 -13.77 -12.16 -15.47
N PRO A 234 -13.52 -12.05 -16.78
CA PRO A 234 -13.82 -13.12 -17.73
C PRO A 234 -12.97 -14.39 -17.54
N THR A 235 -11.80 -14.27 -16.92
CA THR A 235 -10.92 -15.38 -16.55
C THR A 235 -10.14 -15.05 -15.27
N PRO A 236 -9.48 -16.03 -14.63
CA PRO A 236 -8.59 -15.78 -13.48
C PRO A 236 -7.20 -15.24 -13.85
N VAL A 237 -6.94 -14.92 -15.12
CA VAL A 237 -5.66 -14.38 -15.57
C VAL A 237 -5.57 -12.90 -15.21
N LEU A 238 -4.45 -12.45 -14.67
CA LEU A 238 -4.26 -11.08 -14.20
C LEU A 238 -4.57 -10.04 -15.29
N ASN A 239 -4.04 -10.24 -16.50
CA ASN A 239 -4.27 -9.33 -17.63
C ASN A 239 -5.73 -9.31 -18.15
N ASP A 240 -6.57 -10.23 -17.70
CA ASP A 240 -8.01 -10.23 -17.98
C ASP A 240 -8.82 -9.54 -16.88
N ALA A 241 -8.22 -9.28 -15.73
CA ALA A 241 -8.82 -8.53 -14.64
C ALA A 241 -9.18 -7.09 -15.05
N GLU A 242 -8.44 -6.50 -15.98
CA GLU A 242 -8.78 -5.21 -16.60
C GLU A 242 -10.21 -5.18 -17.17
N ARG A 243 -10.71 -6.33 -17.66
CA ARG A 243 -12.04 -6.47 -18.25
C ARG A 243 -13.11 -6.90 -17.25
N ALA A 244 -12.83 -6.76 -15.96
CA ALA A 244 -13.75 -7.07 -14.90
C ALA A 244 -14.87 -6.02 -14.81
N HIS A 245 -16.07 -6.46 -14.40
CA HIS A 245 -17.25 -5.63 -14.33
C HIS A 245 -17.96 -5.77 -13.00
N VAL A 246 -18.62 -4.70 -12.57
CA VAL A 246 -19.49 -4.71 -11.39
C VAL A 246 -20.73 -5.54 -11.66
N MET A 247 -20.93 -6.56 -10.86
CA MET A 247 -22.04 -7.53 -10.94
C MET A 247 -22.83 -7.55 -9.64
N LEU A 248 -24.11 -7.91 -9.76
CA LEU A 248 -24.98 -8.26 -8.65
C LEU A 248 -25.34 -9.75 -8.74
N ALA A 249 -25.20 -10.48 -7.62
CA ALA A 249 -25.68 -11.84 -7.46
C ALA A 249 -26.90 -11.88 -6.53
N ASP A 250 -28.00 -12.45 -6.96
CA ASP A 250 -29.11 -12.80 -6.07
C ASP A 250 -28.68 -13.96 -5.15
N ALA A 251 -28.67 -13.74 -3.87
CA ALA A 251 -28.14 -14.70 -2.89
C ALA A 251 -29.00 -15.99 -2.77
N ALA A 252 -30.30 -15.92 -3.15
CA ALA A 252 -31.19 -17.06 -3.11
C ALA A 252 -31.11 -17.92 -4.35
N THR A 253 -30.92 -17.33 -5.53
CA THR A 253 -30.96 -18.06 -6.82
C THR A 253 -29.59 -18.19 -7.50
N GLY A 254 -28.64 -17.29 -7.20
CA GLY A 254 -27.36 -17.20 -7.90
C GLY A 254 -27.49 -16.44 -9.24
N LYS A 255 -28.64 -15.84 -9.54
CA LYS A 255 -28.81 -15.07 -10.78
C LYS A 255 -27.87 -13.86 -10.77
N LEU A 256 -27.08 -13.72 -11.82
CA LEU A 256 -26.18 -12.59 -12.03
C LEU A 256 -26.81 -11.52 -12.88
N THR A 257 -26.51 -10.25 -12.54
CA THR A 257 -26.92 -9.08 -13.29
C THR A 257 -25.74 -8.11 -13.36
N ARG A 258 -25.33 -7.71 -14.56
CA ARG A 258 -24.32 -6.68 -14.76
C ARG A 258 -24.93 -5.30 -14.46
N VAL A 259 -24.20 -4.45 -13.74
CA VAL A 259 -24.66 -3.12 -13.33
C VAL A 259 -24.19 -2.05 -14.31
N THR A 260 -22.94 -2.07 -14.68
CA THR A 260 -22.22 -1.02 -15.39
C THR A 260 -21.91 -1.43 -16.84
N SER A 261 -21.56 -0.46 -17.69
CA SER A 261 -21.26 -0.71 -19.10
C SER A 261 -19.85 -0.30 -19.53
N HIS A 262 -19.02 0.20 -18.63
CA HIS A 262 -17.62 0.52 -18.93
C HIS A 262 -16.89 -0.67 -19.58
N ALA A 263 -15.90 -0.38 -20.39
CA ALA A 263 -15.17 -1.42 -21.11
C ALA A 263 -14.22 -2.20 -20.19
N ALA A 264 -13.69 -1.55 -19.13
CA ALA A 264 -12.61 -2.09 -18.31
C ALA A 264 -12.48 -1.35 -16.96
N TYR A 265 -11.60 -1.85 -16.09
CA TYR A 265 -11.08 -1.20 -14.87
C TYR A 265 -12.13 -0.82 -13.83
N GLU A 266 -13.11 -1.68 -13.59
CA GLU A 266 -14.07 -1.51 -12.50
C GLU A 266 -13.65 -2.33 -11.27
N SER A 267 -13.74 -1.73 -10.09
CA SER A 267 -13.37 -2.38 -8.82
C SER A 267 -14.16 -1.86 -7.61
N ASP A 268 -14.06 -2.53 -6.48
CA ASP A 268 -14.54 -2.13 -5.16
C ASP A 268 -16.01 -1.69 -5.07
N PRO A 269 -16.99 -2.50 -5.54
CA PRO A 269 -18.40 -2.13 -5.45
C PRO A 269 -18.91 -2.16 -4.01
N ARG A 270 -19.64 -1.12 -3.59
CA ARG A 270 -20.16 -0.97 -2.23
C ARG A 270 -21.59 -0.43 -2.23
N PHE A 271 -22.54 -1.18 -1.69
CA PHE A 271 -23.88 -0.68 -1.45
C PHE A 271 -23.87 0.48 -0.45
N SER A 272 -24.67 1.51 -0.71
CA SER A 272 -24.98 2.51 0.31
C SER A 272 -25.79 1.89 1.46
N PRO A 273 -25.64 2.38 2.70
CA PRO A 273 -26.42 1.88 3.85
C PRO A 273 -27.95 1.91 3.65
N ASP A 274 -28.48 2.82 2.85
CA ASP A 274 -29.91 2.89 2.52
C ASP A 274 -30.32 2.02 1.31
N GLY A 275 -29.33 1.37 0.65
CA GLY A 275 -29.53 0.46 -0.49
C GLY A 275 -29.93 1.14 -1.81
N LYS A 276 -29.97 2.47 -1.87
CA LYS A 276 -30.41 3.18 -3.09
C LYS A 276 -29.29 3.37 -4.09
N HIS A 277 -28.05 3.33 -3.62
CA HIS A 277 -26.87 3.60 -4.42
C HIS A 277 -25.84 2.47 -4.32
N LEU A 278 -24.96 2.43 -5.30
CA LEU A 278 -23.77 1.57 -5.36
C LEU A 278 -22.58 2.46 -5.72
N ALA A 279 -21.59 2.53 -4.85
CA ALA A 279 -20.30 3.13 -5.16
C ALA A 279 -19.37 2.07 -5.74
N TYR A 280 -18.45 2.47 -6.63
CA TYR A 280 -17.38 1.61 -7.17
C TYR A 280 -16.24 2.50 -7.65
N LYS A 281 -15.08 1.92 -7.92
CA LYS A 281 -13.97 2.60 -8.57
C LYS A 281 -13.91 2.27 -10.04
N HIS A 282 -13.52 3.25 -10.85
CA HIS A 282 -13.26 3.09 -12.28
C HIS A 282 -12.19 4.08 -12.72
N SER A 283 -11.29 3.64 -13.60
CA SER A 283 -10.23 4.48 -14.13
C SER A 283 -10.76 5.56 -15.07
N ALA A 284 -10.32 6.80 -14.89
CA ALA A 284 -10.78 7.95 -15.68
C ALA A 284 -10.46 7.88 -17.18
N GLY A 285 -9.55 7.00 -17.61
CA GLY A 285 -9.06 6.89 -18.98
C GLY A 285 -9.10 5.49 -19.58
N ASP A 286 -9.89 4.57 -19.04
CA ASP A 286 -9.97 3.17 -19.49
C ASP A 286 -8.60 2.46 -19.57
N ASN A 287 -7.64 2.84 -18.72
CA ASN A 287 -6.36 2.16 -18.57
C ASN A 287 -5.79 2.34 -17.16
N GLN A 288 -4.87 1.46 -16.76
CA GLN A 288 -4.37 1.38 -15.39
C GLN A 288 -3.36 2.46 -14.99
N ILE A 289 -2.87 3.27 -15.91
CA ILE A 289 -1.96 4.40 -15.61
C ILE A 289 -2.69 5.73 -15.46
N THR A 290 -4.01 5.77 -15.65
CA THR A 290 -4.83 6.93 -15.33
C THR A 290 -5.42 6.80 -13.94
N LEU A 291 -5.81 7.91 -13.34
CA LEU A 291 -6.29 7.90 -11.96
C LEU A 291 -7.64 7.19 -11.83
N ASP A 292 -7.78 6.44 -10.74
CA ASP A 292 -9.06 5.88 -10.32
C ASP A 292 -9.97 6.97 -9.76
N GLU A 293 -11.24 6.90 -10.14
CA GLU A 293 -12.30 7.76 -9.63
C GLU A 293 -13.34 6.94 -8.87
N ALA A 294 -13.92 7.54 -7.85
CA ALA A 294 -15.10 6.98 -7.19
C ALA A 294 -16.36 7.37 -7.94
N TRP A 295 -17.08 6.38 -8.40
CA TRP A 295 -18.35 6.49 -9.12
C TRP A 295 -19.53 6.08 -8.24
N VAL A 296 -20.67 6.69 -8.44
CA VAL A 296 -21.92 6.31 -7.77
C VAL A 296 -23.00 6.09 -8.81
N THR A 297 -23.62 4.91 -8.76
CA THR A 297 -24.74 4.49 -9.59
C THR A 297 -25.90 3.98 -8.73
N THR A 298 -26.92 3.41 -9.36
CA THR A 298 -28.04 2.72 -8.70
C THR A 298 -27.95 1.21 -8.91
N PRO A 299 -28.44 0.38 -8.00
CA PRO A 299 -28.52 -1.07 -8.21
C PRO A 299 -29.35 -1.49 -9.43
N GLY A 300 -30.18 -0.60 -9.94
CA GLY A 300 -30.97 -0.82 -11.17
C GLY A 300 -30.16 -0.76 -12.47
N GLY A 301 -28.89 -0.37 -12.40
CA GLY A 301 -27.94 -0.32 -13.51
C GLY A 301 -27.67 1.08 -14.05
N GLY A 302 -26.66 1.14 -14.93
CA GLY A 302 -26.07 2.35 -15.51
C GLY A 302 -24.74 2.72 -14.85
N ASP A 303 -23.91 3.49 -15.58
CA ASP A 303 -22.54 3.81 -15.13
C ASP A 303 -22.52 4.83 -13.99
N GLY A 304 -23.53 5.70 -13.89
CA GLY A 304 -23.66 6.67 -12.81
C GLY A 304 -22.81 7.93 -13.02
N THR A 305 -22.24 8.44 -11.93
CA THR A 305 -21.52 9.73 -11.91
C THR A 305 -20.20 9.61 -11.14
N PRO A 306 -19.07 10.14 -11.67
CA PRO A 306 -17.79 10.18 -10.96
C PRO A 306 -17.80 11.28 -9.89
N VAL A 307 -18.15 10.93 -8.66
CA VAL A 307 -18.33 11.88 -7.56
C VAL A 307 -17.02 12.43 -7.00
N SER A 308 -15.90 11.76 -7.23
CA SER A 308 -14.55 12.25 -6.87
C SER A 308 -13.92 13.14 -7.94
N HIS A 309 -14.43 13.12 -9.18
CA HIS A 309 -13.85 13.86 -10.32
C HIS A 309 -13.48 15.32 -10.03
N PRO A 310 -14.31 16.13 -9.33
CA PRO A 310 -13.95 17.51 -9.04
C PRO A 310 -12.76 17.68 -8.06
N TYR A 311 -12.37 16.62 -7.36
CA TYR A 311 -11.18 16.65 -6.49
C TYR A 311 -9.88 16.44 -7.27
N ASP A 312 -9.98 15.78 -8.42
CA ASP A 312 -8.86 15.49 -9.34
C ASP A 312 -7.65 14.84 -8.64
N ARG A 313 -7.88 13.74 -7.94
CA ARG A 313 -6.86 12.89 -7.32
C ARG A 313 -7.26 11.43 -7.43
N ALA A 314 -6.27 10.54 -7.54
CA ALA A 314 -6.52 9.11 -7.56
C ALA A 314 -7.17 8.63 -6.26
N VAL A 315 -8.27 7.90 -6.39
CA VAL A 315 -8.99 7.29 -5.26
C VAL A 315 -8.36 5.94 -4.96
N HIS A 316 -7.80 5.79 -3.75
CA HIS A 316 -7.20 4.53 -3.32
C HIS A 316 -8.21 3.61 -2.65
N ASP A 317 -9.03 4.14 -1.76
CA ASP A 317 -10.02 3.38 -1.01
C ASP A 317 -11.32 4.20 -0.86
N VAL A 318 -12.47 3.54 -0.86
CA VAL A 318 -13.77 4.20 -0.81
C VAL A 318 -14.70 3.55 0.21
N SER A 319 -15.47 4.33 0.95
CA SER A 319 -16.49 3.84 1.87
C SER A 319 -17.68 4.82 1.97
N TRP A 320 -18.82 4.35 2.48
CA TRP A 320 -20.00 5.17 2.69
C TRP A 320 -20.05 5.75 4.10
N LEU A 321 -20.54 6.98 4.25
CA LEU A 321 -21.02 7.42 5.56
C LEU A 321 -22.32 6.67 5.93
N PRO A 322 -22.54 6.38 7.22
CA PRO A 322 -23.66 5.55 7.68
C PRO A 322 -25.05 6.09 7.31
N ASP A 323 -25.18 7.40 7.12
CA ASP A 323 -26.41 8.08 6.70
C ASP A 323 -26.61 8.12 5.18
N SER A 324 -25.71 7.51 4.41
CA SER A 324 -25.71 7.54 2.93
C SER A 324 -25.58 8.93 2.31
N SER A 325 -25.23 9.96 3.08
CA SER A 325 -25.15 11.35 2.60
C SER A 325 -23.92 11.64 1.76
N ALA A 326 -22.86 10.84 1.94
CA ALA A 326 -21.57 11.01 1.26
C ALA A 326 -20.79 9.70 1.17
N ILE A 327 -19.86 9.65 0.24
CA ILE A 327 -18.74 8.73 0.32
C ILE A 327 -17.55 9.43 0.99
N VAL A 328 -16.69 8.63 1.60
CA VAL A 328 -15.35 9.03 2.02
C VAL A 328 -14.33 8.17 1.27
N PHE A 329 -13.21 8.78 0.91
CA PHE A 329 -12.15 8.09 0.19
C PHE A 329 -10.77 8.60 0.63
N THR A 330 -9.74 7.80 0.43
CA THR A 330 -8.35 8.23 0.57
C THR A 330 -7.77 8.58 -0.79
N ALA A 331 -6.88 9.59 -0.81
CA ALA A 331 -6.21 10.03 -2.01
C ALA A 331 -4.86 10.67 -1.69
N HIS A 332 -3.87 10.49 -2.56
CA HIS A 332 -2.65 11.27 -2.49
C HIS A 332 -2.93 12.72 -2.95
N ASP A 333 -2.64 13.69 -2.10
CA ASP A 333 -2.85 15.11 -2.36
C ASP A 333 -1.59 15.89 -1.97
N GLY A 334 -0.77 16.23 -2.96
CA GLY A 334 0.59 16.67 -2.75
C GLY A 334 1.40 15.59 -2.01
N THR A 335 2.09 15.95 -0.96
CA THR A 335 2.89 15.02 -0.16
C THR A 335 2.15 14.42 1.05
N ALA A 336 0.83 14.29 0.95
CA ALA A 336 -0.01 13.71 2.00
C ALA A 336 -0.98 12.65 1.45
N ASN A 337 -1.27 11.60 2.23
CA ASN A 337 -2.42 10.74 1.99
C ASN A 337 -3.62 11.29 2.78
N ALA A 338 -4.52 11.94 2.04
CA ALA A 338 -5.65 12.67 2.58
C ALA A 338 -6.89 11.79 2.70
N LEU A 339 -7.69 12.02 3.72
CA LEU A 339 -9.08 11.56 3.80
C LEU A 339 -9.99 12.64 3.21
N VAL A 340 -10.86 12.27 2.29
CA VAL A 340 -11.74 13.19 1.55
C VAL A 340 -13.19 12.75 1.70
N ARG A 341 -14.08 13.70 1.93
CA ARG A 341 -15.54 13.48 1.95
C ARG A 341 -16.14 14.07 0.68
N ALA A 342 -16.84 13.27 -0.12
CA ALA A 342 -17.60 13.71 -1.29
C ALA A 342 -19.10 13.60 -1.01
N PRO A 343 -19.81 14.73 -0.84
CA PRO A 343 -21.25 14.76 -0.64
C PRO A 343 -22.02 14.25 -1.86
N LEU A 344 -23.01 13.39 -1.64
CA LEU A 344 -23.81 12.82 -2.73
C LEU A 344 -24.76 13.81 -3.37
N ALA A 345 -25.38 14.71 -2.59
CA ALA A 345 -26.42 15.61 -3.05
C ALA A 345 -25.93 16.60 -4.12
N GLY A 346 -24.69 17.12 -4.00
CA GLY A 346 -24.11 18.05 -4.96
C GLY A 346 -23.56 17.37 -6.20
N ALA A 347 -22.89 16.23 -6.03
CA ALA A 347 -22.33 15.46 -7.12
C ALA A 347 -23.39 15.01 -8.14
N LEU A 348 -24.57 14.60 -7.67
CA LEU A 348 -25.69 14.19 -8.54
C LEU A 348 -26.45 15.35 -9.19
N ARG A 349 -26.26 16.61 -8.73
CA ARG A 349 -26.97 17.79 -9.22
C ARG A 349 -26.08 18.82 -9.90
N GLN A 350 -24.77 18.64 -9.94
CA GLN A 350 -23.78 19.61 -10.45
C GLN A 350 -23.92 21.02 -9.82
N ALA A 351 -24.39 21.11 -8.57
CA ALA A 351 -24.57 22.37 -7.88
C ALA A 351 -23.25 22.85 -7.24
N GLN A 352 -22.96 24.12 -7.45
CA GLN A 352 -21.78 24.82 -6.92
C GLN A 352 -21.88 24.96 -5.38
N GLY A 353 -21.43 24.01 -4.60
CA GLY A 353 -21.47 24.05 -3.13
C GLY A 353 -21.14 22.74 -2.43
N ASP A 354 -21.13 21.65 -3.17
CA ASP A 354 -20.95 20.29 -2.62
C ASP A 354 -19.71 19.59 -3.23
N MET A 355 -18.61 20.33 -3.35
CA MET A 355 -17.32 19.79 -3.78
C MET A 355 -16.78 18.80 -2.75
N PRO A 356 -16.02 17.77 -3.19
CA PRO A 356 -15.27 16.94 -2.25
C PRO A 356 -14.37 17.80 -1.36
N VAL A 357 -14.38 17.53 -0.05
CA VAL A 357 -13.65 18.30 0.95
C VAL A 357 -12.72 17.40 1.74
N ARG A 358 -11.48 17.85 1.89
CA ARG A 358 -10.50 17.17 2.75
C ARG A 358 -10.96 17.19 4.21
N VAL A 359 -11.00 16.02 4.82
CA VAL A 359 -11.23 15.85 6.25
C VAL A 359 -9.96 16.24 7.00
N GLN A 360 -10.10 17.02 8.06
CA GLN A 360 -8.93 17.51 8.82
C GLN A 360 -8.31 16.38 9.64
N THR A 361 -7.16 15.89 9.21
CA THR A 361 -6.35 14.87 9.89
C THR A 361 -5.01 15.44 10.41
N GLY A 362 -4.79 16.75 10.28
CA GLY A 362 -3.51 17.38 10.61
C GLY A 362 -2.38 16.92 9.68
N GLU A 363 -1.24 16.57 10.25
CA GLU A 363 -0.08 16.04 9.49
C GLU A 363 -0.10 14.51 9.35
N LEU A 364 -1.20 13.85 9.72
CA LEU A 364 -1.33 12.40 9.63
C LEU A 364 -1.56 11.96 8.19
N ASN A 365 -0.81 10.96 7.78
CA ASN A 365 -0.98 10.22 6.56
C ASN A 365 -1.66 8.89 6.88
N ILE A 366 -2.87 8.67 6.38
CA ILE A 366 -3.62 7.44 6.60
C ILE A 366 -2.95 6.31 5.82
N SER A 367 -2.69 5.19 6.48
CA SER A 367 -2.00 4.03 5.91
C SER A 367 -2.80 2.74 6.00
N SER A 368 -4.09 2.82 6.31
CA SER A 368 -5.00 1.66 6.36
C SER A 368 -6.19 1.85 5.45
N SER A 369 -6.82 0.71 5.06
CA SER A 369 -8.10 0.71 4.37
C SER A 369 -9.20 1.35 5.22
N LEU A 370 -10.26 1.81 4.54
CA LEU A 370 -11.51 2.30 5.15
C LEU A 370 -12.53 1.18 5.41
N ASP A 371 -12.19 -0.08 5.08
CA ASP A 371 -13.05 -1.23 5.35
C ASP A 371 -13.26 -1.45 6.85
N GLY A 372 -14.53 -1.45 7.28
CA GLY A 372 -14.85 -1.57 8.70
C GLY A 372 -14.40 -0.40 9.56
N ALA A 373 -13.89 0.68 8.94
CA ALA A 373 -13.30 1.81 9.64
C ALA A 373 -14.32 2.84 10.17
N ILE A 374 -15.60 2.74 9.80
CA ILE A 374 -16.62 3.76 10.11
C ILE A 374 -17.71 3.16 11.01
N ALA A 375 -17.92 3.77 12.17
CA ALA A 375 -18.99 3.41 13.11
C ALA A 375 -20.33 4.04 12.71
N ARG A 376 -21.43 3.55 13.30
CA ARG A 376 -22.80 4.04 12.97
C ARG A 376 -23.04 5.52 13.22
N ASP A 377 -22.30 6.12 14.14
CA ASP A 377 -22.35 7.56 14.43
C ASP A 377 -21.45 8.42 13.52
N GLY A 378 -20.75 7.78 12.57
CA GLY A 378 -19.84 8.43 11.64
C GLY A 378 -18.43 8.66 12.20
N ALA A 379 -18.13 8.17 13.38
CA ALA A 379 -16.76 8.15 13.89
C ALA A 379 -15.91 7.15 13.09
N MET A 380 -14.61 7.42 13.00
CA MET A 380 -13.67 6.64 12.19
C MET A 380 -12.52 6.10 13.02
N ILE A 381 -12.00 4.96 12.61
CA ILE A 381 -10.75 4.37 13.10
C ILE A 381 -9.80 4.19 11.91
N PHE A 382 -8.53 4.53 12.08
CA PHE A 382 -7.53 4.31 11.04
C PHE A 382 -6.13 4.19 11.63
N VAL A 383 -5.26 3.53 10.90
CA VAL A 383 -3.81 3.56 11.15
C VAL A 383 -3.23 4.73 10.38
N ALA A 384 -2.40 5.52 11.02
CA ALA A 384 -1.73 6.65 10.37
C ALA A 384 -0.30 6.84 10.87
N THR A 385 0.49 7.54 10.05
CA THR A 385 1.87 7.90 10.31
C THR A 385 2.08 9.40 10.11
N SER A 386 3.21 9.91 10.59
CA SER A 386 3.77 11.20 10.15
C SER A 386 5.28 11.04 9.97
N THR A 387 5.98 12.02 9.46
CA THR A 387 7.42 11.92 9.19
C THR A 387 8.22 11.38 10.39
N LYS A 388 7.87 11.79 11.60
CA LYS A 388 8.58 11.43 12.84
C LYS A 388 7.85 10.41 13.71
N GLN A 389 6.73 9.91 13.26
CA GLN A 389 5.93 8.96 14.01
C GLN A 389 5.59 7.75 13.16
N PRO A 390 6.12 6.56 13.51
CA PRO A 390 5.68 5.30 12.93
C PRO A 390 4.17 5.09 13.13
N ALA A 391 3.63 4.10 12.43
CA ALA A 391 2.21 3.79 12.44
C ALA A 391 1.64 3.57 13.85
N GLU A 392 0.53 4.28 14.14
CA GLU A 392 -0.28 4.10 15.35
C GLU A 392 -1.77 4.11 14.97
N LEU A 393 -2.61 3.59 15.88
CA LEU A 393 -4.06 3.59 15.72
C LEU A 393 -4.64 4.90 16.20
N TYR A 394 -5.53 5.49 15.39
CA TYR A 394 -6.21 6.74 15.68
C TYR A 394 -7.72 6.56 15.60
N TYR A 395 -8.43 7.26 16.48
CA TYR A 395 -9.87 7.43 16.45
C TYR A 395 -10.20 8.87 16.11
N GLN A 396 -11.14 9.09 15.21
CA GLN A 396 -11.65 10.41 14.86
C GLN A 396 -13.15 10.45 15.09
N PRO A 397 -13.64 11.22 16.09
CA PRO A 397 -15.06 11.47 16.24
C PRO A 397 -15.66 12.10 14.98
N ALA A 398 -16.93 11.88 14.70
CA ALA A 398 -17.62 12.55 13.60
C ALA A 398 -17.47 14.08 13.73
N GLY A 399 -16.84 14.71 12.72
CA GLY A 399 -16.56 16.15 12.72
C GLY A 399 -15.50 16.64 13.73
N GLY A 400 -14.84 15.72 14.43
CA GLY A 400 -13.78 16.04 15.41
C GLY A 400 -12.37 15.86 14.85
N ALA A 401 -11.36 16.14 15.69
CA ALA A 401 -9.96 15.90 15.38
C ALA A 401 -9.56 14.45 15.74
N PRO A 402 -8.55 13.87 15.06
CA PRO A 402 -8.04 12.55 15.39
C PRO A 402 -7.40 12.51 16.80
N VAL A 403 -7.66 11.42 17.52
CA VAL A 403 -7.06 11.09 18.81
C VAL A 403 -6.24 9.82 18.68
N LYS A 404 -4.99 9.85 19.08
CA LYS A 404 -4.11 8.67 19.10
C LYS A 404 -4.56 7.70 20.20
N LEU A 405 -4.85 6.45 19.85
CA LEU A 405 -5.27 5.41 20.79
C LEU A 405 -4.13 4.52 21.27
N THR A 406 -3.02 4.43 20.54
CA THR A 406 -1.98 3.44 20.82
C THR A 406 -0.57 4.03 20.82
N ASP A 407 0.37 3.28 21.35
CA ASP A 407 1.79 3.60 21.45
C ASP A 407 2.65 2.34 21.21
N TYR A 408 2.25 1.52 20.22
CA TYR A 408 2.97 0.29 19.91
C TYR A 408 4.44 0.53 19.54
N ASN A 409 4.72 1.66 18.92
CA ASN A 409 6.06 2.07 18.48
C ASN A 409 6.78 3.00 19.47
N ALA A 410 6.39 3.03 20.75
CA ALA A 410 7.02 3.83 21.78
C ALA A 410 8.53 3.58 21.92
N ALA A 411 9.02 2.40 21.55
CA ALA A 411 10.45 2.07 21.56
C ALA A 411 11.29 2.95 20.60
N LEU A 412 10.65 3.60 19.63
CA LEU A 412 11.29 4.51 18.66
C LEU A 412 11.09 6.00 19.02
N ALA A 413 10.24 6.32 20.00
CA ALA A 413 9.88 7.69 20.33
C ALA A 413 11.05 8.56 20.86
N GLY A 414 12.10 7.92 21.38
CA GLY A 414 13.32 8.60 21.87
C GLY A 414 14.42 8.79 20.83
N LEU A 415 14.18 8.41 19.56
CA LEU A 415 15.15 8.55 18.50
C LEU A 415 15.09 9.96 17.89
N ASP A 416 16.25 10.47 17.48
CA ASP A 416 16.34 11.69 16.69
C ASP A 416 16.07 11.36 15.21
N LEU A 417 14.80 11.49 14.83
CA LEU A 417 14.31 11.21 13.49
C LEU A 417 14.41 12.45 12.61
N ALA A 418 14.73 12.23 11.33
CA ALA A 418 14.83 13.26 10.33
C ALA A 418 13.49 13.99 10.13
N PRO A 419 13.45 15.33 10.19
CA PRO A 419 12.32 16.10 9.72
C PRO A 419 12.23 16.06 8.19
N SER A 420 11.02 16.20 7.66
CA SER A 420 10.81 16.36 6.23
C SER A 420 10.04 17.63 5.90
N GLU A 421 10.24 18.10 4.69
CA GLU A 421 9.49 19.21 4.11
C GLU A 421 9.09 18.87 2.67
N THR A 422 8.02 19.50 2.20
CA THR A 422 7.64 19.43 0.78
C THR A 422 8.54 20.38 -0.01
N ILE A 423 9.13 19.89 -1.09
CA ILE A 423 9.85 20.71 -2.06
C ILE A 423 9.06 20.80 -3.36
N ALA A 424 8.89 22.02 -3.88
CA ALA A 424 8.26 22.23 -5.17
C ALA A 424 9.34 22.48 -6.23
N PHE A 425 9.09 22.05 -7.46
CA PHE A 425 9.96 22.28 -8.60
C PHE A 425 9.18 22.57 -9.88
N THR A 426 9.84 23.14 -10.86
CA THR A 426 9.31 23.29 -12.22
C THR A 426 10.28 22.66 -13.19
N SER A 427 9.82 21.69 -13.92
CA SER A 427 10.58 20.96 -14.92
C SER A 427 10.93 21.84 -16.12
N SER A 428 11.96 21.48 -16.86
CA SER A 428 12.31 22.12 -18.14
C SER A 428 11.21 22.05 -19.20
N THR A 429 10.22 21.17 -19.00
CA THR A 429 9.02 21.06 -19.84
C THR A 429 7.89 22.00 -19.41
N GLY A 430 8.06 22.73 -18.29
CA GLY A 430 7.02 23.57 -17.68
C GLY A 430 6.10 22.83 -16.71
N ALA A 431 6.25 21.52 -16.51
CA ALA A 431 5.47 20.79 -15.53
C ALA A 431 5.85 21.22 -14.10
N HIS A 432 4.83 21.44 -13.26
CA HIS A 432 5.01 21.71 -11.84
C HIS A 432 4.86 20.43 -11.06
N GLY A 433 5.90 20.08 -10.31
CA GLY A 433 5.92 18.89 -9.45
C GLY A 433 6.27 19.24 -8.01
N ASP A 434 6.16 18.25 -7.16
CA ASP A 434 6.59 18.32 -5.76
C ASP A 434 7.42 17.09 -5.37
N GLY A 435 7.80 17.00 -4.11
CA GLY A 435 8.50 15.87 -3.54
C GLY A 435 8.75 16.08 -2.06
N VAL A 436 9.31 15.08 -1.43
CA VAL A 436 9.69 15.10 -0.01
C VAL A 436 11.19 15.26 0.10
N LEU A 437 11.64 16.20 0.93
CA LEU A 437 13.04 16.35 1.31
C LEU A 437 13.20 16.06 2.80
N LEU A 438 13.91 14.98 3.14
CA LEU A 438 14.31 14.72 4.51
C LEU A 438 15.64 15.42 4.78
N LEU A 439 15.69 16.14 5.89
CA LEU A 439 16.90 16.78 6.39
C LEU A 439 17.58 15.88 7.43
N PRO A 440 18.91 15.70 7.39
CA PRO A 440 19.57 14.86 8.38
C PRO A 440 19.37 15.39 9.80
N PRO A 441 19.24 14.51 10.82
CA PRO A 441 19.25 14.95 12.21
C PRO A 441 20.48 15.82 12.51
N GLY A 442 20.25 16.94 13.17
CA GLY A 442 21.30 17.95 13.39
C GLY A 442 21.65 18.80 12.16
N PHE A 443 20.76 18.85 11.16
CA PHE A 443 20.93 19.74 10.01
C PHE A 443 21.26 21.17 10.42
N THR A 444 22.26 21.77 9.77
CA THR A 444 22.71 23.15 10.01
C THR A 444 22.71 23.92 8.71
N ALA A 445 21.98 25.02 8.65
CA ALA A 445 21.96 25.90 7.48
C ALA A 445 23.38 26.41 7.15
N GLY A 446 23.68 26.56 5.86
CA GLY A 446 25.00 27.01 5.37
C GLY A 446 26.07 25.91 5.28
N ARG A 447 25.76 24.68 5.66
CA ARG A 447 26.59 23.50 5.37
C ARG A 447 26.05 22.76 4.15
N THR A 448 26.93 22.11 3.41
CA THR A 448 26.57 21.20 2.32
C THR A 448 26.61 19.74 2.80
N TYR A 449 25.72 18.93 2.23
CA TYR A 449 25.51 17.53 2.61
C TYR A 449 25.48 16.65 1.34
N PRO A 450 25.87 15.37 1.42
CA PRO A 450 25.59 14.40 0.36
C PRO A 450 24.08 14.33 0.13
N LEU A 451 23.67 14.08 -1.11
CA LEU A 451 22.26 13.92 -1.50
C LEU A 451 22.02 12.52 -2.02
N ILE A 452 21.02 11.85 -1.46
CA ILE A 452 20.41 10.63 -2.02
C ILE A 452 19.12 11.06 -2.72
N VAL A 453 18.98 10.73 -3.99
CA VAL A 453 17.71 10.81 -4.71
C VAL A 453 17.08 9.44 -4.70
N HIS A 454 16.02 9.28 -3.90
CA HIS A 454 15.30 8.03 -3.70
C HIS A 454 14.00 8.08 -4.48
N ILE A 455 13.94 7.35 -5.60
CA ILE A 455 12.86 7.41 -6.58
C ILE A 455 11.84 6.32 -6.24
N HIS A 456 10.56 6.69 -6.06
CA HIS A 456 9.48 5.74 -5.82
C HIS A 456 9.14 4.91 -7.05
N GLY A 457 8.51 3.73 -6.83
CA GLY A 457 7.97 2.86 -7.86
C GLY A 457 6.58 3.29 -8.34
N GLY A 458 5.95 2.47 -9.12
CA GLY A 458 4.63 2.70 -9.68
C GLY A 458 4.64 2.62 -11.21
N PRO A 459 4.57 3.71 -12.01
CA PRO A 459 4.76 5.14 -11.66
C PRO A 459 3.62 5.79 -10.86
N THR A 460 2.41 5.22 -10.89
CA THR A 460 1.19 5.74 -10.27
C THR A 460 1.20 5.54 -8.75
N SER A 461 2.10 6.23 -8.07
CA SER A 461 2.28 6.31 -6.62
C SER A 461 2.79 7.69 -6.25
N ALA A 462 3.08 7.95 -4.97
CA ALA A 462 3.70 9.19 -4.54
C ALA A 462 4.57 9.04 -3.30
N SER A 463 5.60 9.86 -3.22
CA SER A 463 6.38 10.09 -2.01
C SER A 463 5.62 11.02 -1.07
N LEU A 464 5.44 10.60 0.17
CA LEU A 464 4.61 11.29 1.16
C LEU A 464 5.43 11.66 2.40
N ARG A 465 5.01 12.70 3.11
CA ARG A 465 5.58 13.07 4.41
C ARG A 465 5.14 12.11 5.53
N SER A 466 5.31 10.82 5.28
CA SER A 466 5.04 9.72 6.19
C SER A 466 6.33 9.20 6.85
N PHE A 467 6.23 8.24 7.77
CA PHE A 467 7.40 7.56 8.31
C PHE A 467 7.95 6.57 7.27
N ASP A 468 8.91 7.05 6.47
CA ASP A 468 9.67 6.17 5.59
C ASP A 468 10.89 5.59 6.31
N ARG A 469 10.95 4.27 6.42
CA ARG A 469 12.04 3.54 7.11
C ARG A 469 13.39 3.76 6.43
N GLN A 470 13.39 3.74 5.11
CA GLN A 470 14.60 3.80 4.30
C GLN A 470 15.14 5.22 4.24
N GLY A 471 14.28 6.21 4.00
CA GLY A 471 14.62 7.63 4.05
C GLY A 471 15.15 8.05 5.44
N GLN A 472 14.54 7.55 6.52
CA GLN A 472 15.02 7.81 7.88
C GLN A 472 16.42 7.23 8.13
N LEU A 473 16.69 6.02 7.63
CA LEU A 473 18.02 5.39 7.74
C LEU A 473 19.09 6.13 6.93
N PHE A 474 18.75 6.61 5.75
CA PHE A 474 19.68 7.41 4.93
C PHE A 474 19.95 8.76 5.57
N ALA A 475 18.93 9.46 6.03
CA ALA A 475 19.07 10.74 6.71
C ALA A 475 19.89 10.63 8.00
N ALA A 476 19.76 9.51 8.74
CA ALA A 476 20.55 9.23 9.93
C ALA A 476 22.06 9.09 9.68
N ARG A 477 22.48 8.89 8.40
CA ARG A 477 23.88 8.91 7.98
C ARG A 477 24.44 10.31 7.74
N GLY A 478 23.62 11.34 7.93
CA GLY A 478 23.97 12.72 7.65
C GLY A 478 23.77 13.12 6.19
N TRP A 479 22.90 12.43 5.45
CA TRP A 479 22.58 12.70 4.05
C TRP A 479 21.23 13.42 3.93
N LEU A 480 21.11 14.32 2.97
CA LEU A 480 19.82 14.76 2.46
C LEU A 480 19.18 13.61 1.69
N VAL A 481 17.88 13.42 1.83
CA VAL A 481 17.13 12.44 1.04
C VAL A 481 16.02 13.18 0.29
N LEU A 482 16.10 13.18 -1.03
CA LEU A 482 15.09 13.74 -1.92
C LEU A 482 14.26 12.61 -2.52
N GLU A 483 12.95 12.65 -2.31
CA GLU A 483 11.97 11.71 -2.83
C GLU A 483 11.04 12.48 -3.78
N PRO A 484 11.39 12.59 -5.08
CA PRO A 484 10.64 13.40 -6.03
C PRO A 484 9.35 12.71 -6.48
N ASN A 485 8.26 13.46 -6.60
CA ASN A 485 7.04 13.07 -7.30
C ASN A 485 7.17 13.59 -8.74
N TYR A 486 7.60 12.72 -9.64
CA TYR A 486 7.75 12.99 -11.07
C TYR A 486 6.42 12.77 -11.79
N ARG A 487 6.25 13.29 -13.03
CA ARG A 487 5.04 13.01 -13.84
C ARG A 487 4.79 11.51 -13.94
N GLY A 488 3.56 11.09 -13.79
CA GLY A 488 3.16 9.71 -13.55
C GLY A 488 2.76 9.46 -12.11
N SER A 489 3.27 10.27 -11.14
CA SER A 489 2.79 10.22 -9.77
C SER A 489 1.32 10.65 -9.67
N ASP A 490 0.58 10.03 -8.74
CA ASP A 490 -0.87 10.12 -8.61
C ASP A 490 -1.37 11.26 -7.70
N ASN A 491 -0.45 12.11 -7.23
CA ASN A 491 -0.70 13.11 -6.19
C ASN A 491 -1.06 14.53 -6.70
N LEU A 492 -0.92 14.79 -8.00
CA LEU A 492 -1.12 16.13 -8.58
C LEU A 492 -2.19 16.18 -9.68
N GLY A 493 -3.05 15.17 -9.72
CA GLY A 493 -4.22 15.13 -10.59
C GLY A 493 -4.00 14.41 -11.92
N TYR A 494 -5.10 14.28 -12.67
CA TYR A 494 -5.17 13.49 -13.91
C TYR A 494 -4.08 13.89 -14.92
N ALA A 495 -3.94 15.17 -15.20
CA ALA A 495 -2.98 15.64 -16.21
C ALA A 495 -1.52 15.29 -15.85
N TYR A 496 -1.16 15.33 -14.57
CA TYR A 496 0.18 15.00 -14.10
C TYR A 496 0.44 13.49 -14.14
N GLN A 497 -0.50 12.69 -13.68
CA GLN A 497 -0.40 11.25 -13.70
C GLN A 497 -0.38 10.72 -15.14
N HIS A 498 -1.28 11.19 -16.00
CA HIS A 498 -1.39 10.76 -17.39
C HIS A 498 -0.16 11.18 -18.25
N ALA A 499 0.59 12.19 -17.84
CA ALA A 499 1.73 12.71 -18.61
C ALA A 499 2.93 11.74 -18.73
N VAL A 500 2.88 10.59 -18.06
CA VAL A 500 3.85 9.48 -18.25
C VAL A 500 3.53 8.62 -19.47
N GLN A 501 2.28 8.68 -19.94
CA GLN A 501 1.87 7.92 -21.14
C GLN A 501 2.66 8.36 -22.36
N TYR A 502 3.22 7.40 -23.08
CA TYR A 502 4.07 7.57 -24.28
C TYR A 502 5.42 8.28 -24.04
N ASP A 503 5.73 8.61 -22.77
CA ASP A 503 7.02 9.18 -22.36
C ASP A 503 7.40 8.65 -20.96
N PRO A 504 7.59 7.32 -20.81
CA PRO A 504 7.78 6.74 -19.48
C PRO A 504 9.13 7.05 -18.83
N GLU A 505 10.12 7.59 -19.53
CA GLU A 505 11.43 7.86 -18.94
C GLU A 505 11.93 9.30 -19.12
N GLU A 506 11.80 9.88 -20.31
CA GLU A 506 12.46 11.17 -20.59
C GLU A 506 11.83 12.32 -19.81
N GLY A 507 10.50 12.40 -19.80
CA GLY A 507 9.75 13.36 -19.02
C GLY A 507 9.96 13.24 -17.52
N PRO A 508 9.69 12.02 -16.93
CA PRO A 508 10.01 11.75 -15.53
C PRO A 508 11.47 12.07 -15.17
N GLY A 509 12.43 11.73 -16.04
CA GLY A 509 13.85 12.04 -15.81
C GLY A 509 14.14 13.54 -15.74
N LYS A 510 13.49 14.35 -16.57
CA LYS A 510 13.57 15.82 -16.50
C LYS A 510 12.98 16.39 -15.22
N ASP A 511 11.90 15.79 -14.72
CA ASP A 511 11.25 16.19 -13.48
C ASP A 511 12.14 15.87 -12.27
N ILE A 512 12.73 14.67 -12.24
CA ILE A 512 13.69 14.28 -11.20
C ILE A 512 14.88 15.22 -11.17
N MET A 513 15.45 15.59 -12.34
CA MET A 513 16.54 16.56 -12.40
C MET A 513 16.13 17.94 -11.91
N ALA A 514 14.91 18.39 -12.25
CA ALA A 514 14.39 19.67 -11.76
C ALA A 514 14.23 19.67 -10.22
N ALA A 515 13.80 18.56 -9.65
CA ALA A 515 13.75 18.40 -8.19
C ALA A 515 15.15 18.46 -7.56
N VAL A 516 16.16 17.81 -8.16
CA VAL A 516 17.56 17.90 -7.74
C VAL A 516 18.05 19.35 -7.81
N ASP A 517 17.78 20.05 -8.89
CA ASP A 517 18.21 21.45 -9.07
C ASP A 517 17.52 22.39 -8.08
N ALA A 518 16.26 22.14 -7.73
CA ALA A 518 15.56 22.89 -6.69
C ALA A 518 16.23 22.74 -5.31
N VAL A 519 16.71 21.54 -4.95
CA VAL A 519 17.47 21.35 -3.70
C VAL A 519 18.87 21.97 -3.78
N ARG A 520 19.56 21.87 -4.94
CA ARG A 520 20.85 22.51 -5.19
C ARG A 520 20.80 24.03 -5.06
N ALA A 521 19.73 24.65 -5.56
CA ALA A 521 19.52 26.09 -5.48
C ALA A 521 19.47 26.62 -4.04
N ARG A 522 19.22 25.75 -3.05
CA ARG A 522 19.27 26.11 -1.62
C ARG A 522 20.69 26.19 -1.05
N GLY A 523 21.72 25.80 -1.84
CA GLY A 523 23.13 25.84 -1.40
C GLY A 523 23.47 24.83 -0.28
N ILE A 524 22.70 23.75 -0.14
CA ILE A 524 22.87 22.73 0.90
C ILE A 524 23.40 21.38 0.38
N VAL A 525 23.52 21.23 -0.95
CA VAL A 525 23.98 19.99 -1.60
C VAL A 525 25.50 20.05 -1.84
N ASP A 526 26.18 18.97 -1.56
CA ASP A 526 27.54 18.71 -2.06
C ASP A 526 27.47 18.06 -3.43
N ASP A 527 27.70 18.84 -4.48
CA ASP A 527 27.59 18.40 -5.88
C ASP A 527 28.53 17.24 -6.27
N LYS A 528 29.53 16.95 -5.46
CA LYS A 528 30.45 15.83 -5.68
C LYS A 528 29.95 14.52 -5.03
N ARG A 529 28.87 14.59 -4.24
CA ARG A 529 28.36 13.47 -3.45
C ARG A 529 26.86 13.34 -3.64
N ILE A 530 26.41 13.09 -4.88
CA ILE A 530 25.01 12.83 -5.22
C ILE A 530 24.88 11.38 -5.68
N ALA A 531 23.96 10.64 -5.10
CA ALA A 531 23.63 9.28 -5.50
C ALA A 531 22.13 9.15 -5.83
N VAL A 532 21.78 8.15 -6.61
CA VAL A 532 20.39 7.87 -7.04
C VAL A 532 20.06 6.40 -6.82
N GLY A 533 18.83 6.12 -6.46
CA GLY A 533 18.35 4.75 -6.35
C GLY A 533 16.84 4.68 -6.20
N GLY A 534 16.31 3.50 -6.50
CA GLY A 534 14.89 3.21 -6.39
C GLY A 534 14.60 1.73 -6.65
N TRP A 535 13.35 1.37 -6.47
CA TRP A 535 12.84 0.01 -6.65
C TRP A 535 11.70 0.02 -7.66
N SER A 536 11.52 -1.07 -8.45
CA SER A 536 10.48 -1.16 -9.47
C SER A 536 10.64 -0.04 -10.49
N TYR A 537 9.62 0.72 -10.80
CA TYR A 537 9.74 1.88 -11.67
C TYR A 537 10.81 2.88 -11.18
N GLY A 538 11.04 3.00 -9.87
CA GLY A 538 12.16 3.77 -9.31
C GLY A 538 13.54 3.19 -9.69
N GLY A 539 13.64 1.87 -9.83
CA GLY A 539 14.81 1.17 -10.35
C GLY A 539 15.00 1.40 -11.85
N ILE A 540 13.90 1.38 -12.64
CA ILE A 540 13.86 1.72 -14.06
C ILE A 540 14.40 3.15 -14.26
N MET A 541 13.81 4.09 -13.53
CA MET A 541 14.26 5.49 -13.58
C MET A 541 15.70 5.65 -13.12
N THR A 542 16.16 4.89 -12.14
CA THR A 542 17.59 4.91 -11.74
C THR A 542 18.50 4.51 -12.90
N ALA A 543 18.20 3.41 -13.60
CA ALA A 543 18.97 2.95 -14.75
C ALA A 543 18.94 3.99 -15.90
N TRP A 544 17.78 4.62 -16.13
CA TRP A 544 17.64 5.73 -17.08
C TRP A 544 18.49 6.93 -16.67
N MET A 545 18.40 7.39 -15.43
CA MET A 545 19.11 8.56 -14.92
C MET A 545 20.64 8.44 -15.06
N ILE A 546 21.21 7.26 -14.77
CA ILE A 546 22.66 7.05 -14.90
C ILE A 546 23.12 6.93 -16.35
N SER A 547 22.22 6.59 -17.27
CA SER A 547 22.53 6.54 -18.72
C SER A 547 22.43 7.89 -19.41
N LYS A 548 21.70 8.86 -18.82
CA LYS A 548 21.46 10.20 -19.43
C LYS A 548 22.15 11.34 -18.69
N TYR A 549 22.38 11.23 -17.39
CA TYR A 549 22.93 12.29 -16.55
C TYR A 549 24.16 11.78 -15.79
N HIS A 550 25.28 12.51 -15.85
CA HIS A 550 26.58 12.08 -15.31
C HIS A 550 26.95 12.77 -13.99
N ILE A 551 25.95 13.15 -13.19
CA ILE A 551 26.16 13.79 -11.89
C ILE A 551 26.25 12.77 -10.73
N TRP A 552 25.95 11.52 -11.00
CA TRP A 552 25.76 10.50 -9.99
C TRP A 552 27.07 9.86 -9.56
N ARG A 553 27.32 9.83 -8.27
CA ARG A 553 28.51 9.18 -7.69
C ARG A 553 28.31 7.66 -7.49
N ALA A 554 27.08 7.26 -7.25
CA ALA A 554 26.66 5.86 -7.14
C ALA A 554 25.21 5.72 -7.53
N ALA A 555 24.81 4.51 -7.93
CA ALA A 555 23.42 4.17 -8.20
C ALA A 555 23.03 2.81 -7.61
N LEU A 556 21.74 2.64 -7.26
CA LEU A 556 21.15 1.35 -6.93
C LEU A 556 19.84 1.18 -7.71
N SER A 557 19.83 0.23 -8.66
CA SER A 557 18.65 -0.12 -9.47
C SER A 557 18.09 -1.44 -8.95
N GLY A 558 16.96 -1.38 -8.25
CA GLY A 558 16.31 -2.54 -7.65
C GLY A 558 15.08 -2.98 -8.44
N ALA A 559 14.92 -4.29 -8.69
CA ALA A 559 13.81 -4.90 -9.41
C ALA A 559 13.33 -4.01 -10.56
N SER A 560 14.08 -3.97 -11.66
CA SER A 560 13.85 -2.97 -12.70
C SER A 560 13.73 -3.57 -14.10
N VAL A 561 12.79 -3.04 -14.86
CA VAL A 561 12.68 -3.24 -16.30
C VAL A 561 13.75 -2.38 -16.99
N ASN A 562 14.77 -3.01 -17.54
CA ASN A 562 15.84 -2.32 -18.25
C ASN A 562 15.74 -2.48 -19.77
N ASP A 563 14.91 -3.39 -20.23
CA ASP A 563 14.56 -3.64 -21.62
C ASP A 563 13.05 -3.85 -21.75
N TRP A 564 12.32 -2.80 -22.04
CA TRP A 564 10.87 -2.83 -22.21
C TRP A 564 10.39 -3.76 -23.33
N TYR A 565 11.22 -3.95 -24.36
CA TYR A 565 10.87 -4.89 -25.42
C TYR A 565 10.87 -6.35 -24.96
N ALA A 566 11.84 -6.70 -24.11
CA ALA A 566 11.89 -8.04 -23.51
C ALA A 566 10.83 -8.19 -22.42
N ASP A 567 10.55 -7.14 -21.67
CA ASP A 567 9.57 -7.10 -20.59
C ASP A 567 8.18 -7.49 -21.05
N TYR A 568 7.71 -6.92 -22.14
CA TYR A 568 6.40 -7.19 -22.73
C TYR A 568 6.12 -8.68 -22.93
N GLY A 569 7.14 -9.51 -23.16
CA GLY A 569 6.99 -10.96 -23.34
C GLY A 569 7.26 -11.79 -22.07
N THR A 570 7.67 -11.17 -20.97
CA THR A 570 8.15 -11.90 -19.79
C THR A 570 7.52 -11.44 -18.46
N ALA A 571 6.98 -10.23 -18.40
CA ALA A 571 6.30 -9.70 -17.22
C ALA A 571 4.88 -10.24 -17.05
N ASP A 572 4.32 -10.05 -15.87
CA ASP A 572 2.94 -10.44 -15.55
C ASP A 572 1.91 -9.35 -15.92
N ASP A 573 2.34 -8.12 -16.19
CA ASP A 573 1.48 -6.96 -16.43
C ASP A 573 1.68 -6.34 -17.82
N LEU A 574 1.07 -6.99 -18.83
CA LEU A 574 1.09 -6.49 -20.21
C LEU A 574 0.21 -5.24 -20.42
N GLY A 575 -0.73 -4.99 -19.52
CA GLY A 575 -1.63 -3.85 -19.56
C GLY A 575 -0.88 -2.55 -19.35
N ALA A 576 0.00 -2.50 -18.34
CA ALA A 576 0.87 -1.35 -18.04
C ALA A 576 1.73 -0.98 -19.25
N ASP A 577 2.40 -1.96 -19.83
CA ASP A 577 3.23 -1.74 -21.02
C ASP A 577 2.43 -1.12 -22.17
N LYS A 578 1.26 -1.70 -22.47
CA LYS A 578 0.38 -1.17 -23.54
C LYS A 578 -0.09 0.26 -23.24
N ALA A 579 -0.33 0.57 -21.98
CA ALA A 579 -0.76 1.90 -21.54
C ALA A 579 0.39 2.94 -21.61
N LEU A 580 1.62 2.53 -21.27
CA LEU A 580 2.80 3.39 -21.35
C LEU A 580 3.27 3.64 -22.77
N PHE A 581 3.01 2.71 -23.68
CA PHE A 581 3.41 2.80 -25.11
C PHE A 581 2.19 2.79 -26.04
N HIS A 582 2.39 2.92 -27.33
CA HIS A 582 1.31 2.86 -28.34
C HIS A 582 0.85 1.41 -28.63
N GLY A 583 0.74 0.57 -27.59
CA GLY A 583 0.35 -0.83 -27.68
C GLY A 583 1.55 -1.77 -27.82
N SER A 584 1.30 -2.99 -28.32
CA SER A 584 2.30 -4.06 -28.38
C SER A 584 3.55 -3.69 -29.21
N PRO A 585 4.78 -4.03 -28.76
CA PRO A 585 6.01 -3.82 -29.52
C PRO A 585 6.07 -4.65 -30.79
N TYR A 586 5.24 -5.68 -30.93
CA TYR A 586 5.19 -6.56 -32.10
C TYR A 586 4.25 -6.09 -33.22
N VAL A 587 3.61 -4.92 -33.03
CA VAL A 587 2.67 -4.36 -34.00
C VAL A 587 3.20 -3.05 -34.56
N GLY A 588 3.15 -2.88 -35.87
CA GLY A 588 3.61 -1.64 -36.53
C GLY A 588 5.10 -1.37 -36.30
N ASN A 589 5.43 -0.12 -35.94
CA ASN A 589 6.80 0.34 -35.65
C ASN A 589 7.09 0.51 -34.14
N ASN A 590 6.23 -0.01 -33.27
CA ASN A 590 6.29 0.23 -31.82
C ASN A 590 7.58 -0.30 -31.18
N ALA A 591 8.21 -1.34 -31.75
CA ALA A 591 9.49 -1.87 -31.27
C ALA A 591 10.60 -0.83 -31.12
N ALA A 592 10.61 0.20 -31.97
CA ALA A 592 11.60 1.28 -31.89
C ALA A 592 11.36 2.20 -30.68
N GLU A 593 10.10 2.42 -30.30
CA GLU A 593 9.70 3.16 -29.13
C GLU A 593 10.15 2.47 -27.85
N TYR A 594 9.83 1.19 -27.71
CA TYR A 594 10.24 0.35 -26.58
C TYR A 594 11.77 0.35 -26.39
N ARG A 595 12.55 0.18 -27.48
CA ARG A 595 14.01 0.21 -27.42
C ARG A 595 14.56 1.59 -27.04
N ARG A 596 13.94 2.67 -27.51
CA ARG A 596 14.36 4.03 -27.16
C ARG A 596 14.16 4.31 -25.66
N ALA A 597 13.09 3.80 -25.07
CA ALA A 597 12.78 3.91 -23.66
C ALA A 597 13.63 2.98 -22.76
N SER A 598 14.24 1.94 -23.33
CA SER A 598 15.01 0.94 -22.57
C SER A 598 16.41 1.43 -22.18
N ALA A 599 16.72 1.45 -20.88
CA ALA A 599 18.02 1.87 -20.35
C ALA A 599 19.19 1.03 -20.89
N ILE A 600 18.98 -0.26 -21.17
CA ILE A 600 19.99 -1.18 -21.72
C ILE A 600 20.55 -0.67 -23.07
N THR A 601 19.77 0.02 -23.87
CA THR A 601 20.20 0.65 -25.14
C THR A 601 21.37 1.61 -24.95
N TYR A 602 21.48 2.20 -23.78
CA TYR A 602 22.47 3.22 -23.42
C TYR A 602 23.52 2.72 -22.43
N ALA A 603 23.64 1.40 -22.23
CA ALA A 603 24.60 0.81 -21.28
C ALA A 603 26.05 1.28 -21.49
N LYS A 604 26.45 1.54 -22.75
CA LYS A 604 27.79 2.08 -23.10
C LYS A 604 28.07 3.48 -22.54
N ASP A 605 27.02 4.26 -22.30
CA ASP A 605 27.11 5.67 -21.87
C ASP A 605 27.15 5.80 -20.33
N VAL A 606 26.88 4.71 -19.60
CA VAL A 606 26.92 4.69 -18.13
C VAL A 606 28.36 4.87 -17.62
N THR A 607 28.54 5.81 -16.69
CA THR A 607 29.82 6.07 -16.01
C THR A 607 29.74 5.85 -14.50
N THR A 608 28.54 5.73 -13.97
CA THR A 608 28.25 5.59 -12.55
C THR A 608 28.38 4.14 -12.10
N PRO A 609 29.10 3.83 -10.99
CA PRO A 609 29.03 2.53 -10.35
C PRO A 609 27.61 2.18 -9.95
N VAL A 610 27.12 0.99 -10.32
CA VAL A 610 25.75 0.58 -10.08
C VAL A 610 25.64 -0.75 -9.34
N LEU A 611 24.84 -0.78 -8.29
CA LEU A 611 24.35 -2.00 -7.63
C LEU A 611 22.97 -2.33 -8.20
N ILE A 612 22.87 -3.48 -8.85
CA ILE A 612 21.61 -4.04 -9.35
C ILE A 612 21.14 -5.07 -8.32
N VAL A 613 19.86 -5.05 -7.97
CA VAL A 613 19.26 -6.01 -7.04
C VAL A 613 17.94 -6.50 -7.62
N SER A 614 17.66 -7.81 -7.55
CA SER A 614 16.39 -8.37 -7.99
C SER A 614 16.08 -9.67 -7.26
N ASP A 615 14.82 -10.01 -7.09
CA ASP A 615 14.33 -11.28 -6.62
C ASP A 615 14.29 -12.30 -7.78
N VAL A 616 14.71 -13.54 -7.54
CA VAL A 616 14.80 -14.56 -8.60
C VAL A 616 13.43 -14.91 -9.18
N GLY A 617 12.40 -14.88 -8.34
CA GLY A 617 11.01 -15.19 -8.74
C GLY A 617 10.16 -13.95 -9.02
N ASP A 618 10.77 -12.81 -9.29
CA ASP A 618 10.04 -11.60 -9.68
C ASP A 618 9.37 -11.77 -11.04
N ASN A 619 8.06 -11.62 -11.09
CA ASN A 619 7.26 -11.69 -12.30
C ASN A 619 6.86 -10.29 -12.82
N ARG A 620 6.90 -9.29 -11.96
CA ARG A 620 6.53 -7.91 -12.29
C ARG A 620 7.64 -7.25 -13.12
N ASP A 621 8.85 -7.22 -12.56
CA ASP A 621 10.08 -6.74 -13.22
C ASP A 621 11.03 -7.95 -13.32
N PRO A 622 10.89 -8.79 -14.36
CA PRO A 622 11.51 -10.11 -14.39
C PRO A 622 13.01 -10.09 -14.13
N PHE A 623 13.50 -11.00 -13.31
CA PHE A 623 14.92 -11.19 -12.99
C PHE A 623 15.81 -11.18 -14.24
N ALA A 624 15.32 -11.71 -15.35
CA ALA A 624 16.00 -11.72 -16.63
C ALA A 624 16.36 -10.30 -17.11
N SER A 625 15.48 -9.30 -16.92
CA SER A 625 15.73 -7.91 -17.31
C SER A 625 16.96 -7.33 -16.55
N SER A 626 17.00 -7.52 -15.25
CA SER A 626 18.16 -7.14 -14.41
C SER A 626 19.44 -7.86 -14.81
N SER A 627 19.37 -9.16 -15.11
CA SER A 627 20.51 -9.96 -15.57
C SER A 627 21.05 -9.48 -16.92
N MET A 628 20.17 -9.21 -17.88
CA MET A 628 20.55 -8.67 -19.20
C MET A 628 21.25 -7.33 -19.08
N TYR A 629 20.74 -6.43 -18.23
CA TYR A 629 21.34 -5.12 -18.02
C TYR A 629 22.73 -5.23 -17.36
N TYR A 630 22.87 -6.10 -16.36
CA TYR A 630 24.18 -6.40 -15.75
C TYR A 630 25.20 -6.83 -16.80
N HIS A 631 24.87 -7.79 -17.66
CA HIS A 631 25.79 -8.27 -18.73
C HIS A 631 26.09 -7.14 -19.73
N ALA A 632 25.09 -6.38 -20.15
CA ALA A 632 25.31 -5.24 -21.06
C ALA A 632 26.28 -4.19 -20.47
N LEU A 633 26.19 -3.90 -19.18
CA LEU A 633 27.12 -3.02 -18.49
C LEU A 633 28.52 -3.62 -18.43
N ARG A 634 28.65 -4.88 -18.02
CA ARG A 634 29.94 -5.57 -17.90
C ARG A 634 30.69 -5.70 -19.22
N ASP A 635 29.98 -6.05 -20.30
CA ASP A 635 30.54 -6.16 -21.65
C ASP A 635 31.03 -4.80 -22.19
N ASN A 636 30.44 -3.69 -21.72
CA ASN A 636 30.89 -2.33 -21.98
C ASN A 636 31.96 -1.83 -20.97
N GLY A 637 32.49 -2.70 -20.11
CA GLY A 637 33.55 -2.37 -19.16
C GLY A 637 33.11 -1.47 -18.00
N LYS A 638 31.80 -1.47 -17.67
CA LYS A 638 31.24 -0.63 -16.61
C LYS A 638 31.36 -1.31 -15.24
N ASP A 639 31.41 -0.46 -14.20
CA ASP A 639 31.41 -0.93 -12.81
C ASP A 639 29.99 -1.28 -12.37
N ALA A 640 29.64 -2.57 -12.39
CA ALA A 640 28.34 -3.08 -12.02
C ALA A 640 28.50 -4.31 -11.11
N THR A 641 27.71 -4.34 -10.04
CA THR A 641 27.52 -5.48 -9.14
C THR A 641 26.06 -5.91 -9.20
N PHE A 642 25.80 -7.23 -9.26
CA PHE A 642 24.44 -7.77 -9.26
C PHE A 642 24.23 -8.69 -8.06
N VAL A 643 23.18 -8.42 -7.28
CA VAL A 643 22.77 -9.20 -6.11
C VAL A 643 21.39 -9.76 -6.36
N ALA A 644 21.22 -11.07 -6.15
CA ALA A 644 19.96 -11.79 -6.30
C ALA A 644 19.47 -12.28 -4.94
N TYR A 645 18.18 -12.11 -4.64
CA TYR A 645 17.52 -12.78 -3.53
C TYR A 645 16.77 -14.00 -4.05
N PRO A 646 17.00 -15.21 -3.50
CA PRO A 646 16.36 -16.46 -3.95
C PRO A 646 14.95 -16.61 -3.37
N VAL A 647 14.08 -15.66 -3.67
CA VAL A 647 12.69 -15.62 -3.21
C VAL A 647 11.77 -15.33 -4.40
N ASP A 648 10.48 -15.65 -4.21
CA ASP A 648 9.41 -15.26 -5.11
C ASP A 648 8.87 -13.88 -4.70
N GLY A 649 8.32 -13.16 -5.68
CA GLY A 649 7.70 -11.85 -5.46
C GLY A 649 8.57 -10.70 -5.95
N HIS A 650 8.02 -9.49 -5.82
CA HIS A 650 8.60 -8.26 -6.35
C HIS A 650 9.45 -7.49 -5.32
N PHE A 651 9.46 -7.92 -4.07
CA PHE A 651 10.23 -7.35 -2.97
C PHE A 651 10.39 -8.39 -1.86
N PRO A 652 11.58 -8.54 -1.23
CA PRO A 652 11.74 -9.45 -0.10
C PRO A 652 10.80 -9.05 1.05
N THR A 653 9.88 -9.94 1.43
CA THR A 653 8.89 -9.67 2.49
C THR A 653 9.28 -10.27 3.83
N ASP A 654 10.25 -11.17 3.85
CA ASP A 654 10.80 -11.72 5.08
C ASP A 654 11.72 -10.71 5.79
N PRO A 655 11.71 -10.69 7.12
CA PRO A 655 12.39 -9.67 7.90
C PRO A 655 13.92 -9.64 7.72
N VAL A 656 14.55 -10.80 7.58
CA VAL A 656 16.03 -10.90 7.52
C VAL A 656 16.53 -10.36 6.19
N ARG A 657 15.93 -10.77 5.06
CA ARG A 657 16.31 -10.25 3.74
C ARG A 657 15.95 -8.78 3.56
N THR A 658 14.83 -8.33 4.10
CA THR A 658 14.48 -6.90 4.10
C THR A 658 15.55 -6.07 4.80
N LEU A 659 16.04 -6.50 5.97
CA LEU A 659 17.13 -5.81 6.65
C LEU A 659 18.45 -5.90 5.90
N ASP A 660 18.80 -7.05 5.32
CA ASP A 660 20.01 -7.21 4.50
C ASP A 660 19.95 -6.26 3.30
N LEU A 661 18.80 -6.17 2.62
CA LEU A 661 18.61 -5.26 1.51
C LEU A 661 18.85 -3.80 1.92
N PHE A 662 18.25 -3.33 3.01
CA PHE A 662 18.46 -1.95 3.49
C PHE A 662 19.93 -1.73 3.92
N GLY A 663 20.58 -2.74 4.53
CA GLY A 663 21.99 -2.70 4.84
C GLY A 663 22.86 -2.51 3.60
N ARG A 664 22.60 -3.28 2.53
CA ARG A 664 23.34 -3.18 1.24
C ARG A 664 23.15 -1.81 0.59
N TRP A 665 21.96 -1.22 0.63
CA TRP A 665 21.74 0.14 0.14
C TRP A 665 22.63 1.14 0.87
N ILE A 666 22.58 1.10 2.20
CA ILE A 666 23.37 2.00 3.06
C ILE A 666 24.86 1.84 2.79
N ASP A 667 25.37 0.61 2.77
CA ASP A 667 26.79 0.32 2.61
C ASP A 667 27.28 0.70 1.21
N TRP A 668 26.49 0.47 0.17
CA TRP A 668 26.79 0.87 -1.19
C TRP A 668 26.96 2.37 -1.31
N PHE A 669 25.98 3.14 -0.87
CA PHE A 669 26.06 4.60 -0.90
C PHE A 669 27.18 5.13 0.01
N ALA A 670 27.34 4.58 1.22
CA ALA A 670 28.40 5.00 2.14
C ALA A 670 29.81 4.76 1.58
N SER A 671 30.00 3.71 0.80
CA SER A 671 31.30 3.42 0.18
C SER A 671 31.69 4.41 -0.91
N HIS A 672 30.73 5.01 -1.61
CA HIS A 672 30.94 5.88 -2.76
C HIS A 672 30.76 7.39 -2.45
N LEU A 673 30.09 7.74 -1.36
CA LEU A 673 29.84 9.13 -0.94
C LEU A 673 30.82 9.66 0.12
N ARG A 674 31.98 9.02 0.25
CA ARG A 674 33.06 9.45 1.19
C ARG A 674 33.69 10.78 0.77
#